data_e37fa6b721185e47fdfbe4a4c42a7471
#
_entry.id   e37fa6b721185e47fdfbe4a4c42a7471
#
_cell.length_a   1.000
_cell.length_b   1.000
_cell.length_c   1.000
_cell.angle_alpha   90.00
_cell.angle_beta   90.00
_cell.angle_gamma   90.00
#
_symmetry.space_group_name_H-M   'P 1'
#
loop_
_entity.id
_entity.type
_entity.pdbx_description
1 polymer ?
#
loop_
_entity_poly.entity_id
_entity_poly.type
_entity_poly.pdbx_seq_one_letter_code
_entity_poly.pdbx_strand_id
1 'polypeptide(L)'
;MSELKRTQLYDVHVAAGAELVDFGGWEMPIQYPSGIIAEHLYTRQVCSLFDVSHMGRLLIEGPDRKAYLQHVLTSNVAALDVGLAQYCIIPNENGGAVDDAYLYMFEEDNYLLVVNAANTDKDLVHLRKALEGYDCTITDITKEWAAVAVQGPKSKEMLTLLNAGRQMTEPMKNALGIVSLEGHEARVAKTGYTGEPLGYEVYVRSEDAAWLWNRLVELGARPAGLGARDTLRMEASMPLYGHEMGTAADGSEIPIFAVPLAKFAVSFSEQKGEFIGREALRKQHEAFVKYMDRDFSDLSALPRKIAPIALLDRGVMRGGMEIYQGDKLVGWVTSGTMVPYFKSEGEGLSTVILEASGKRAIGLCYIDSNILTDDTVEVDVRGKRLKAVIPARHMSVGAPPFARPLLYGVEEMDHTVGSGDRAPKALELVKKAVENHEWRQEQCVNLIPSENTPSRAVRLLSGSDPACRYAEHKKILAFYEKEVFYYQGTKFIDEVERRLVEEMRAYFGCSEVETRTLSGQMSNMAVFSALMDWKNRFDRKHEAKRLGYVMNNHIIKGGHLSAQPMGALHDYIAIDPVTEKPAVVNFPVCADNPYKMDVEATKKLIERYRPELIVFGKSMVLHKEPVAQIRKFVDEQNIPTTIMYDMAHVLGLIGDHFQNPFAEGAEIVTGSTHKTFFGPQRGVIGVNYKEEDLKYGLWKTIESRTFPGSVSNHHLGTQLGMLMAAYEMNQFKDEYQKAVVDNAKSFARSLKAEGLDVAGDSAIDFTETHQVIVSVGYGEGPEIAERLERNNVVVNYQATPDEEGFAASGALRMGVSEMTRFGFGKEEFAKLASLMADCILRGKDIREDIIKLRSEHLQMRYCFSDAEIDEALEELAGKLL
;
A
#
# COMPACT_ATOMS: atom_id res chain seq x y z
N MET A 1 21.86 -4.72 -47.72
CA MET A 1 21.21 -4.34 -46.43
C MET A 1 19.77 -4.84 -46.50
N SER A 2 19.34 -5.68 -45.57
CA SER A 2 17.92 -6.06 -45.49
C SER A 2 17.11 -4.81 -45.27
N GLU A 3 15.96 -4.70 -45.92
CA GLU A 3 15.01 -3.60 -45.71
C GLU A 3 14.57 -3.66 -44.23
N LEU A 4 14.64 -2.50 -43.52
CA LEU A 4 14.23 -2.44 -42.12
C LEU A 4 12.72 -2.66 -41.99
N LYS A 5 12.31 -3.36 -40.96
CA LYS A 5 10.88 -3.55 -40.59
C LYS A 5 10.30 -2.20 -40.14
N ARG A 6 9.00 -1.96 -40.37
CA ARG A 6 8.29 -0.74 -40.01
C ARG A 6 7.08 -1.08 -39.16
N THR A 7 6.81 -0.25 -38.16
CA THR A 7 5.60 -0.39 -37.31
C THR A 7 4.37 0.22 -38.03
N GLN A 8 3.19 -0.02 -37.49
CA GLN A 8 1.92 0.56 -37.93
C GLN A 8 1.89 2.10 -37.81
N LEU A 9 2.77 2.64 -36.96
CA LEU A 9 2.87 4.09 -36.68
C LEU A 9 3.97 4.80 -37.50
N TYR A 10 4.66 4.09 -38.38
CA TYR A 10 5.78 4.66 -39.14
C TYR A 10 5.46 6.00 -39.84
N ASP A 11 4.37 6.07 -40.60
CA ASP A 11 3.95 7.28 -41.31
C ASP A 11 3.61 8.43 -40.35
N VAL A 12 3.06 8.11 -39.17
CA VAL A 12 2.76 9.08 -38.11
C VAL A 12 4.07 9.67 -37.55
N HIS A 13 5.11 8.85 -37.36
CA HIS A 13 6.42 9.31 -36.91
C HIS A 13 7.10 10.21 -37.93
N VAL A 14 7.05 9.82 -39.19
CA VAL A 14 7.60 10.65 -40.26
C VAL A 14 6.88 12.01 -40.35
N ALA A 15 5.54 12.00 -40.28
CA ALA A 15 4.74 13.22 -40.28
C ALA A 15 5.01 14.15 -39.09
N ALA A 16 5.32 13.57 -37.93
CA ALA A 16 5.69 14.28 -36.71
C ALA A 16 7.17 14.76 -36.71
N GLY A 17 7.95 14.48 -37.75
CA GLY A 17 9.35 14.90 -37.89
C GLY A 17 10.31 14.11 -36.98
N ALA A 18 10.00 12.87 -36.65
CA ALA A 18 10.87 12.01 -35.83
C ALA A 18 12.20 11.71 -36.55
N GLU A 19 13.28 11.68 -35.78
CA GLU A 19 14.58 11.14 -36.23
C GLU A 19 14.53 9.61 -36.09
N LEU A 20 14.58 8.90 -37.23
CA LEU A 20 14.46 7.46 -37.32
C LEU A 20 15.83 6.77 -37.34
N VAL A 21 15.97 5.67 -36.63
CA VAL A 21 17.20 4.87 -36.58
C VAL A 21 16.88 3.37 -36.67
N ASP A 22 17.89 2.57 -37.07
CA ASP A 22 17.82 1.10 -36.93
C ASP A 22 17.88 0.73 -35.47
N PHE A 23 16.81 0.10 -34.99
CA PHE A 23 16.75 -0.47 -33.66
C PHE A 23 16.30 -1.95 -33.75
N GLY A 24 17.25 -2.86 -33.64
CA GLY A 24 16.98 -4.30 -33.72
C GLY A 24 16.30 -4.73 -35.02
N GLY A 25 16.64 -4.13 -36.15
CA GLY A 25 16.08 -4.41 -37.48
C GLY A 25 14.77 -3.69 -37.79
N TRP A 26 14.35 -2.77 -36.91
CA TRP A 26 13.17 -1.91 -37.10
C TRP A 26 13.57 -0.46 -37.27
N GLU A 27 12.85 0.27 -38.12
CA GLU A 27 13.03 1.73 -38.34
C GLU A 27 12.17 2.46 -37.27
N MET A 28 12.82 2.93 -36.18
CA MET A 28 12.18 3.44 -34.97
C MET A 28 12.57 4.88 -34.66
N PRO A 29 11.67 5.71 -34.05
CA PRO A 29 11.99 7.06 -33.63
C PRO A 29 12.95 7.06 -32.44
N ILE A 30 14.15 7.64 -32.60
CA ILE A 30 15.09 7.87 -31.49
C ILE A 30 14.68 9.09 -30.67
N GLN A 31 14.19 10.14 -31.32
CA GLN A 31 13.66 11.36 -30.73
C GLN A 31 12.75 12.09 -31.73
N TYR A 32 11.97 13.02 -31.22
CA TYR A 32 11.20 13.99 -31.98
C TYR A 32 11.87 15.38 -31.93
N PRO A 33 11.37 16.40 -32.66
CA PRO A 33 12.00 17.74 -32.69
C PRO A 33 12.18 18.42 -31.33
N SER A 34 11.43 17.98 -30.28
CA SER A 34 11.58 18.44 -28.90
C SER A 34 12.89 17.99 -28.25
N GLY A 35 13.45 16.87 -28.71
CA GLY A 35 14.67 16.24 -28.22
C GLY A 35 14.49 15.41 -26.94
N ILE A 36 15.40 14.46 -26.76
CA ILE A 36 15.36 13.44 -25.67
C ILE A 36 15.13 14.06 -24.28
N ILE A 37 15.78 15.19 -23.99
CA ILE A 37 15.67 15.83 -22.65
C ILE A 37 14.25 16.32 -22.38
N ALA A 38 13.65 17.02 -23.37
CA ALA A 38 12.29 17.54 -23.21
C ALA A 38 11.26 16.40 -23.16
N GLU A 39 11.46 15.34 -23.94
CA GLU A 39 10.60 14.14 -23.92
C GLU A 39 10.66 13.43 -22.58
N HIS A 40 11.86 13.25 -22.01
CA HIS A 40 12.04 12.67 -20.70
C HIS A 40 11.31 13.49 -19.62
N LEU A 41 11.58 14.80 -19.56
CA LEU A 41 10.97 15.67 -18.54
C LEU A 41 9.44 15.75 -18.69
N TYR A 42 8.94 15.77 -19.94
CA TYR A 42 7.50 15.80 -20.17
C TYR A 42 6.81 14.51 -19.72
N THR A 43 7.47 13.36 -19.88
CA THR A 43 6.99 12.08 -19.36
C THR A 43 6.83 12.13 -17.84
N ARG A 44 7.80 12.73 -17.12
CA ARG A 44 7.75 12.88 -15.66
C ARG A 44 6.71 13.86 -15.17
N GLN A 45 6.37 14.85 -15.97
CA GLN A 45 5.47 15.94 -15.58
C GLN A 45 4.03 15.75 -16.06
N VAL A 46 3.84 15.19 -17.26
CA VAL A 46 2.52 15.09 -17.88
C VAL A 46 2.25 13.68 -18.40
N CYS A 47 2.56 13.43 -19.68
CA CYS A 47 2.34 12.13 -20.31
C CYS A 47 3.04 12.07 -21.66
N SER A 48 3.75 10.99 -21.94
CA SER A 48 4.33 10.72 -23.25
C SER A 48 3.85 9.41 -23.84
N LEU A 49 3.89 9.35 -25.18
CA LEU A 49 3.56 8.18 -25.98
C LEU A 49 4.82 7.58 -26.58
N PHE A 50 5.00 6.29 -26.38
CA PHE A 50 6.08 5.51 -26.98
C PHE A 50 5.49 4.44 -27.89
N ASP A 51 5.95 4.39 -29.14
CA ASP A 51 5.64 3.27 -30.01
C ASP A 51 6.43 2.03 -29.56
N VAL A 52 5.71 1.02 -29.10
CA VAL A 52 6.24 -0.29 -28.70
C VAL A 52 5.71 -1.42 -29.59
N SER A 53 5.17 -1.05 -30.78
CA SER A 53 4.61 -2.00 -31.74
C SER A 53 5.66 -2.92 -32.39
N HIS A 54 6.95 -2.60 -32.25
CA HIS A 54 8.06 -3.45 -32.68
C HIS A 54 8.30 -4.67 -31.77
N MET A 55 7.84 -4.64 -30.50
CA MET A 55 7.95 -5.77 -29.58
C MET A 55 7.20 -6.99 -30.12
N GLY A 56 7.77 -8.19 -30.00
CA GLY A 56 7.11 -9.43 -30.42
C GLY A 56 5.89 -9.75 -29.56
N ARG A 57 4.76 -10.09 -30.18
CA ARG A 57 3.51 -10.49 -29.51
C ARG A 57 3.14 -11.90 -29.92
N LEU A 58 3.38 -12.83 -29.02
CA LEU A 58 3.18 -14.26 -29.25
C LEU A 58 1.92 -14.73 -28.53
N LEU A 59 0.91 -15.12 -29.29
CA LEU A 59 -0.32 -15.70 -28.76
C LEU A 59 -0.12 -17.19 -28.55
N ILE A 60 -0.41 -17.71 -27.35
CA ILE A 60 -0.21 -19.10 -26.98
C ILE A 60 -1.57 -19.69 -26.59
N GLU A 61 -2.00 -20.71 -27.35
CA GLU A 61 -3.31 -21.32 -27.24
C GLU A 61 -3.20 -22.86 -27.23
N GLY A 62 -4.25 -23.52 -26.81
CA GLY A 62 -4.32 -24.98 -26.78
C GLY A 62 -4.49 -25.56 -25.38
N PRO A 63 -4.84 -26.85 -25.26
CA PRO A 63 -5.08 -27.49 -23.97
C PRO A 63 -3.89 -27.45 -23.01
N ASP A 64 -2.67 -27.66 -23.55
CA ASP A 64 -1.44 -27.74 -22.74
C ASP A 64 -0.71 -26.41 -22.57
N ARG A 65 -1.27 -25.26 -23.03
CA ARG A 65 -0.65 -23.92 -22.97
C ARG A 65 -0.07 -23.58 -21.61
N LYS A 66 -0.76 -23.91 -20.52
CA LYS A 66 -0.31 -23.61 -19.15
C LYS A 66 0.87 -24.50 -18.73
N ALA A 67 0.79 -25.79 -19.02
CA ALA A 67 1.87 -26.74 -18.72
C ALA A 67 3.14 -26.43 -19.55
N TYR A 68 2.95 -26.07 -20.81
CA TYR A 68 4.03 -25.63 -21.69
C TYR A 68 4.72 -24.37 -21.15
N LEU A 69 3.95 -23.32 -20.81
CA LEU A 69 4.50 -22.08 -20.25
C LEU A 69 5.16 -22.29 -18.88
N GLN A 70 4.67 -23.22 -18.07
CA GLN A 70 5.34 -23.63 -16.84
C GLN A 70 6.73 -24.21 -17.10
N HIS A 71 6.92 -24.90 -18.24
CA HIS A 71 8.19 -25.50 -18.60
C HIS A 71 9.20 -24.51 -19.20
N VAL A 72 8.76 -23.57 -20.03
CA VAL A 72 9.66 -22.68 -20.79
C VAL A 72 9.93 -21.32 -20.15
N LEU A 73 9.18 -20.92 -19.13
CA LEU A 73 9.38 -19.65 -18.41
C LEU A 73 9.90 -19.92 -17.00
N THR A 74 10.52 -18.94 -16.38
CA THR A 74 11.01 -19.03 -14.99
C THR A 74 9.94 -18.78 -13.95
N SER A 75 8.89 -18.02 -14.30
CA SER A 75 7.81 -17.64 -13.38
C SER A 75 6.78 -18.75 -13.19
N ASN A 76 6.06 -18.72 -12.05
CA ASN A 76 4.97 -19.66 -11.81
C ASN A 76 3.69 -19.21 -12.54
N VAL A 77 3.47 -19.77 -13.74
CA VAL A 77 2.29 -19.47 -14.56
C VAL A 77 0.99 -19.96 -13.91
N ALA A 78 1.07 -20.98 -13.03
CA ALA A 78 -0.11 -21.44 -12.30
C ALA A 78 -0.67 -20.41 -11.31
N ALA A 79 0.14 -19.44 -10.92
CA ALA A 79 -0.26 -18.33 -10.04
C ALA A 79 -0.83 -17.12 -10.80
N LEU A 80 -0.87 -17.15 -12.12
CA LEU A 80 -1.42 -16.07 -12.94
C LEU A 80 -2.93 -16.29 -13.16
N ASP A 81 -3.71 -15.31 -12.78
CA ASP A 81 -5.16 -15.28 -12.99
C ASP A 81 -5.55 -14.36 -14.16
N VAL A 82 -6.76 -14.57 -14.70
CA VAL A 82 -7.34 -13.69 -15.72
C VAL A 82 -7.40 -12.25 -15.22
N GLY A 83 -7.06 -11.31 -16.10
CA GLY A 83 -6.97 -9.88 -15.76
C GLY A 83 -5.66 -9.47 -15.12
N LEU A 84 -4.65 -10.35 -15.09
CA LEU A 84 -3.32 -10.07 -14.55
C LEU A 84 -2.21 -10.37 -15.55
N ALA A 85 -1.07 -9.70 -15.34
CA ALA A 85 0.19 -9.96 -16.05
C ALA A 85 1.31 -10.30 -15.07
N GLN A 86 2.34 -10.97 -15.56
CA GLN A 86 3.55 -11.21 -14.79
C GLN A 86 4.81 -11.03 -15.65
N TYR A 87 5.83 -10.45 -15.04
CA TYR A 87 7.18 -10.42 -15.61
C TYR A 87 7.78 -11.81 -15.51
N CYS A 88 8.41 -12.28 -16.58
CA CYS A 88 9.04 -13.59 -16.66
C CYS A 88 10.34 -13.52 -17.46
N ILE A 89 11.13 -14.57 -17.36
CA ILE A 89 12.36 -14.74 -18.14
C ILE A 89 12.27 -16.05 -18.91
N ILE A 90 12.71 -16.04 -20.15
CA ILE A 90 12.92 -17.23 -20.99
C ILE A 90 14.35 -17.71 -20.72
N PRO A 91 14.55 -18.78 -19.94
CA PRO A 91 15.88 -19.23 -19.57
C PRO A 91 16.50 -20.19 -20.60
N ASN A 92 17.82 -20.32 -20.54
CA ASN A 92 18.52 -21.43 -21.14
C ASN A 92 18.93 -22.47 -20.09
N GLU A 93 19.47 -23.60 -20.53
CA GLU A 93 19.88 -24.72 -19.68
C GLU A 93 20.97 -24.33 -18.64
N ASN A 94 21.77 -23.30 -18.91
CA ASN A 94 22.87 -22.87 -18.06
C ASN A 94 22.45 -21.80 -17.03
N GLY A 95 21.17 -21.35 -17.01
CA GLY A 95 20.67 -20.33 -16.12
C GLY A 95 20.96 -18.91 -16.58
N GLY A 96 21.25 -18.69 -17.85
CA GLY A 96 21.27 -17.41 -18.50
C GLY A 96 19.92 -17.09 -19.16
N ALA A 97 19.70 -15.83 -19.50
CA ALA A 97 18.48 -15.39 -20.17
C ALA A 97 18.60 -15.52 -21.69
N VAL A 98 17.65 -16.23 -22.30
CA VAL A 98 17.42 -16.13 -23.76
C VAL A 98 16.77 -14.80 -24.06
N ASP A 99 15.75 -14.45 -23.28
CA ASP A 99 15.12 -13.12 -23.27
C ASP A 99 14.39 -12.87 -21.92
N ASP A 100 13.99 -11.62 -21.67
CA ASP A 100 12.99 -11.29 -20.67
C ASP A 100 11.67 -10.90 -21.34
N ALA A 101 10.56 -11.20 -20.68
CA ALA A 101 9.25 -11.08 -21.30
C ALA A 101 8.17 -10.70 -20.28
N TYR A 102 7.02 -10.27 -20.78
CA TYR A 102 5.80 -10.15 -20.01
C TYR A 102 4.75 -11.14 -20.52
N LEU A 103 4.15 -11.87 -19.58
CA LEU A 103 3.05 -12.81 -19.84
C LEU A 103 1.74 -12.19 -19.37
N TYR A 104 0.79 -12.04 -20.27
CA TYR A 104 -0.53 -11.46 -20.05
C TYR A 104 -1.61 -12.53 -20.16
N MET A 105 -2.57 -12.54 -19.25
CA MET A 105 -3.75 -13.40 -19.30
C MET A 105 -5.00 -12.51 -19.35
N PHE A 106 -5.31 -11.99 -20.53
CA PHE A 106 -6.51 -11.20 -20.75
C PHE A 106 -7.79 -12.04 -20.69
N GLU A 107 -7.71 -13.27 -21.16
CA GLU A 107 -8.80 -14.22 -21.30
C GLU A 107 -8.37 -15.61 -20.80
N GLU A 108 -9.32 -16.46 -20.45
CA GLU A 108 -9.04 -17.74 -19.78
C GLU A 108 -8.38 -18.78 -20.71
N ASP A 109 -8.65 -18.70 -22.02
CA ASP A 109 -8.28 -19.71 -23.02
C ASP A 109 -6.97 -19.44 -23.75
N ASN A 110 -6.32 -18.29 -23.51
CA ASN A 110 -5.07 -17.91 -24.15
C ASN A 110 -4.14 -17.11 -23.25
N TYR A 111 -2.86 -17.04 -23.67
CA TYR A 111 -1.84 -16.18 -23.10
C TYR A 111 -1.20 -15.34 -24.19
N LEU A 112 -0.92 -14.07 -23.90
CA LEU A 112 -0.12 -13.20 -24.74
C LEU A 112 1.27 -13.04 -24.11
N LEU A 113 2.30 -13.55 -24.78
CA LEU A 113 3.70 -13.36 -24.36
C LEU A 113 4.32 -12.24 -25.20
N VAL A 114 4.76 -11.17 -24.54
CA VAL A 114 5.42 -10.01 -25.17
C VAL A 114 6.92 -10.11 -24.93
N VAL A 115 7.68 -10.18 -26.01
CA VAL A 115 9.14 -10.40 -26.02
C VAL A 115 9.88 -9.22 -26.69
N ASN A 116 11.19 -9.11 -26.47
CA ASN A 116 11.99 -8.03 -27.04
C ASN A 116 12.07 -8.13 -28.58
N ALA A 117 11.95 -6.99 -29.25
CA ALA A 117 11.87 -6.89 -30.70
C ALA A 117 13.03 -7.54 -31.44
N ALA A 118 14.26 -7.28 -30.97
CA ALA A 118 15.48 -7.86 -31.57
C ALA A 118 15.62 -9.37 -31.37
N ASN A 119 14.89 -9.92 -30.38
CA ASN A 119 14.98 -11.33 -30.00
C ASN A 119 13.82 -12.18 -30.51
N THR A 120 12.74 -11.59 -31.03
CA THR A 120 11.51 -12.29 -31.42
C THR A 120 11.75 -13.54 -32.24
N ASP A 121 12.60 -13.47 -33.27
CA ASP A 121 12.90 -14.62 -34.14
C ASP A 121 13.69 -15.71 -33.38
N LYS A 122 14.64 -15.32 -32.53
CA LYS A 122 15.42 -16.22 -31.66
C LYS A 122 14.52 -16.90 -30.63
N ASP A 123 13.63 -16.14 -30.01
CA ASP A 123 12.70 -16.63 -28.99
C ASP A 123 11.71 -17.64 -29.60
N LEU A 124 11.16 -17.32 -30.79
CA LEU A 124 10.31 -18.25 -31.51
C LEU A 124 11.00 -19.59 -31.81
N VAL A 125 12.28 -19.57 -32.20
CA VAL A 125 13.06 -20.80 -32.43
C VAL A 125 13.22 -21.58 -31.12
N HIS A 126 13.59 -20.90 -30.02
CA HIS A 126 13.77 -21.52 -28.72
C HIS A 126 12.45 -22.08 -28.18
N LEU A 127 11.39 -21.33 -28.19
CA LEU A 127 10.08 -21.71 -27.71
C LEU A 127 9.48 -22.87 -28.52
N ARG A 128 9.55 -22.80 -29.86
CA ARG A 128 9.07 -23.89 -30.74
C ARG A 128 9.82 -25.20 -30.58
N LYS A 129 11.11 -25.14 -30.26
CA LYS A 129 11.89 -26.35 -29.96
C LYS A 129 11.35 -27.08 -28.72
N ALA A 130 10.84 -26.34 -27.76
CA ALA A 130 10.29 -26.88 -26.51
C ALA A 130 8.81 -27.27 -26.61
N LEU A 131 8.16 -27.17 -27.78
CA LEU A 131 6.77 -27.55 -27.99
C LEU A 131 6.55 -29.08 -28.09
N GLU A 132 7.62 -29.83 -28.28
CA GLU A 132 7.52 -31.31 -28.43
C GLU A 132 6.85 -31.93 -27.19
N GLY A 133 5.74 -32.63 -27.40
CA GLY A 133 4.96 -33.25 -26.32
C GLY A 133 3.84 -32.42 -25.73
N TYR A 134 3.65 -31.19 -26.21
CA TYR A 134 2.55 -30.30 -25.75
C TYR A 134 1.54 -30.03 -26.88
N ASP A 135 0.26 -30.14 -26.56
CA ASP A 135 -0.85 -29.76 -27.46
C ASP A 135 -1.15 -28.26 -27.30
N CYS A 136 -0.27 -27.44 -27.86
CA CYS A 136 -0.46 -25.98 -27.91
C CYS A 136 0.18 -25.37 -29.15
N THR A 137 -0.20 -24.16 -29.49
CA THR A 137 0.27 -23.40 -30.65
C THR A 137 0.86 -22.06 -30.20
N ILE A 138 1.84 -21.57 -30.98
CA ILE A 138 2.42 -20.24 -30.83
C ILE A 138 2.23 -19.49 -32.15
N THR A 139 1.43 -18.44 -32.09
CA THR A 139 1.13 -17.57 -33.24
C THR A 139 1.73 -16.19 -33.02
N ASP A 140 2.54 -15.71 -33.94
CA ASP A 140 3.05 -14.35 -33.95
C ASP A 140 1.98 -13.39 -34.52
N ILE A 141 1.40 -12.58 -33.63
CA ILE A 141 0.36 -11.58 -33.94
C ILE A 141 0.90 -10.15 -33.97
N THR A 142 2.21 -9.96 -34.04
CA THR A 142 2.88 -8.64 -33.98
C THR A 142 2.38 -7.66 -35.04
N LYS A 143 2.00 -8.15 -36.21
CA LYS A 143 1.49 -7.33 -37.30
C LYS A 143 0.00 -7.01 -37.21
N GLU A 144 -0.77 -7.77 -36.42
CA GLU A 144 -2.21 -7.65 -36.32
C GLU A 144 -2.64 -6.61 -35.29
N TRP A 145 -1.82 -6.43 -34.26
CA TRP A 145 -2.04 -5.51 -33.17
C TRP A 145 -0.90 -4.49 -33.09
N ALA A 146 -1.21 -3.25 -32.88
CA ALA A 146 -0.24 -2.22 -32.50
C ALA A 146 -0.19 -2.10 -30.97
N ALA A 147 0.90 -1.58 -30.44
CA ALA A 147 1.10 -1.34 -29.01
C ALA A 147 1.66 0.06 -28.76
N VAL A 148 0.95 0.84 -27.95
CA VAL A 148 1.35 2.20 -27.55
C VAL A 148 1.53 2.23 -26.04
N ALA A 149 2.74 2.60 -25.58
CA ALA A 149 2.97 2.85 -24.16
C ALA A 149 2.60 4.30 -23.84
N VAL A 150 1.62 4.49 -22.94
CA VAL A 150 1.08 5.77 -22.47
C VAL A 150 1.58 5.99 -21.06
N GLN A 151 2.59 6.83 -20.86
CA GLN A 151 3.37 6.86 -19.63
C GLN A 151 3.44 8.26 -19.03
N GLY A 152 3.14 8.39 -17.75
CA GLY A 152 3.24 9.65 -16.99
C GLY A 152 2.02 9.96 -16.13
N PRO A 153 2.10 10.98 -15.26
CA PRO A 153 1.06 11.30 -14.25
C PRO A 153 -0.35 11.49 -14.81
N LYS A 154 -0.47 11.98 -16.06
CA LYS A 154 -1.78 12.22 -16.70
C LYS A 154 -2.27 11.07 -17.60
N SER A 155 -1.53 9.97 -17.69
CA SER A 155 -1.89 8.83 -18.55
C SER A 155 -3.25 8.22 -18.18
N LYS A 156 -3.55 8.08 -16.90
CA LYS A 156 -4.83 7.56 -16.39
C LYS A 156 -5.99 8.47 -16.78
N GLU A 157 -5.85 9.77 -16.58
CA GLU A 157 -6.86 10.76 -16.91
C GLU A 157 -7.21 10.72 -18.40
N MET A 158 -6.21 10.73 -19.27
CA MET A 158 -6.39 10.73 -20.72
C MET A 158 -7.11 9.46 -21.20
N LEU A 159 -6.69 8.29 -20.73
CA LEU A 159 -7.32 7.03 -21.10
C LEU A 159 -8.74 6.90 -20.52
N THR A 160 -8.99 7.39 -19.31
CA THR A 160 -10.33 7.42 -18.70
C THR A 160 -11.30 8.25 -19.51
N LEU A 161 -10.86 9.39 -20.09
CA LEU A 161 -11.69 10.18 -21.00
C LEU A 161 -12.10 9.37 -22.25
N LEU A 162 -11.16 8.64 -22.85
CA LEU A 162 -11.44 7.77 -24.02
C LEU A 162 -12.35 6.59 -23.67
N ASN A 163 -12.38 6.14 -22.41
CA ASN A 163 -13.24 5.07 -21.91
C ASN A 163 -14.56 5.60 -21.30
N ALA A 164 -15.03 6.75 -21.76
CA ALA A 164 -16.27 7.36 -21.29
C ALA A 164 -16.34 7.55 -19.75
N GLY A 165 -15.24 7.94 -19.14
CA GLY A 165 -15.12 8.20 -17.69
C GLY A 165 -14.95 6.94 -16.84
N ARG A 166 -14.82 5.75 -17.43
CA ARG A 166 -14.66 4.48 -16.71
C ARG A 166 -13.18 4.09 -16.59
N GLN A 167 -12.84 3.40 -15.52
CA GLN A 167 -11.50 2.80 -15.36
C GLN A 167 -11.18 1.80 -16.49
N MET A 168 -9.90 1.68 -16.82
CA MET A 168 -9.38 0.71 -17.78
C MET A 168 -9.06 -0.63 -17.12
N THR A 169 -8.49 -0.59 -15.93
CA THR A 169 -8.00 -1.75 -15.17
C THR A 169 -8.21 -1.50 -13.68
N GLU A 170 -8.09 -2.53 -12.85
CA GLU A 170 -7.91 -2.35 -11.41
C GLU A 170 -6.62 -1.51 -11.15
N PRO A 171 -6.53 -0.77 -10.02
CA PRO A 171 -5.43 0.16 -9.76
C PRO A 171 -4.10 -0.51 -9.44
N MET A 172 -4.06 -1.81 -9.30
CA MET A 172 -2.86 -2.59 -8.98
C MET A 172 -1.92 -2.68 -10.19
N LYS A 173 -0.62 -2.70 -9.93
CA LYS A 173 0.38 -2.98 -10.95
C LYS A 173 0.11 -4.34 -11.61
N ASN A 174 0.35 -4.42 -12.91
CA ASN A 174 0.12 -5.61 -13.74
C ASN A 174 -1.35 -6.01 -13.94
N ALA A 175 -2.30 -5.16 -13.56
CA ALA A 175 -3.71 -5.37 -13.87
C ALA A 175 -3.98 -5.17 -15.37
N LEU A 176 -4.90 -5.99 -15.92
CA LEU A 176 -5.29 -5.97 -17.32
C LEU A 176 -6.78 -5.62 -17.46
N GLY A 177 -7.14 -5.07 -18.61
CA GLY A 177 -8.53 -4.83 -18.96
C GLY A 177 -8.77 -4.91 -20.46
N ILE A 178 -9.97 -5.33 -20.84
CA ILE A 178 -10.47 -5.24 -22.22
C ILE A 178 -11.55 -4.17 -22.20
N VAL A 179 -11.36 -3.11 -22.96
CA VAL A 179 -12.22 -1.93 -22.94
C VAL A 179 -12.55 -1.45 -24.35
N SER A 180 -13.52 -0.55 -24.46
CA SER A 180 -13.84 0.12 -25.72
C SER A 180 -13.51 1.59 -25.61
N LEU A 181 -12.42 2.02 -26.26
CA LEU A 181 -11.99 3.42 -26.31
C LEU A 181 -12.68 4.12 -27.48
N GLU A 182 -13.65 5.00 -27.22
CA GLU A 182 -14.48 5.69 -28.23
C GLU A 182 -15.04 4.75 -29.33
N GLY A 183 -15.31 3.47 -28.99
CA GLY A 183 -15.84 2.47 -29.92
C GLY A 183 -14.79 1.50 -30.48
N HIS A 184 -13.50 1.73 -30.30
CA HIS A 184 -12.41 0.85 -30.71
C HIS A 184 -12.05 -0.15 -29.61
N GLU A 185 -11.92 -1.43 -29.97
CA GLU A 185 -11.49 -2.46 -29.02
C GLU A 185 -10.05 -2.21 -28.58
N ALA A 186 -9.81 -2.20 -27.27
CA ALA A 186 -8.47 -2.07 -26.72
C ALA A 186 -8.24 -3.07 -25.60
N ARG A 187 -7.07 -3.69 -25.57
CA ARG A 187 -6.51 -4.44 -24.45
C ARG A 187 -5.51 -3.53 -23.73
N VAL A 188 -5.76 -3.29 -22.46
CA VAL A 188 -4.97 -2.34 -21.68
C VAL A 188 -4.26 -3.08 -20.55
N ALA A 189 -2.96 -2.88 -20.44
CA ALA A 189 -2.15 -3.41 -19.36
C ALA A 189 -1.60 -2.24 -18.53
N LYS A 190 -1.73 -2.33 -17.20
CA LYS A 190 -1.09 -1.37 -16.28
C LYS A 190 0.37 -1.73 -16.09
N THR A 191 1.14 -1.56 -17.14
CA THR A 191 2.56 -1.88 -17.26
C THR A 191 3.31 -0.72 -17.89
N GLY A 192 4.64 -0.79 -17.89
CA GLY A 192 5.49 0.19 -18.53
C GLY A 192 6.95 0.02 -18.16
N TYR A 193 7.81 0.70 -18.92
CA TYR A 193 9.25 0.61 -18.81
C TYR A 193 9.92 1.97 -18.57
N THR A 194 9.23 2.85 -17.85
CA THR A 194 9.68 4.23 -17.57
C THR A 194 9.91 4.50 -16.09
N GLY A 195 9.44 3.61 -15.21
CA GLY A 195 9.43 3.82 -13.75
C GLY A 195 8.30 4.73 -13.27
N GLU A 196 7.43 5.21 -14.16
CA GLU A 196 6.21 5.91 -13.76
C GLU A 196 5.22 4.94 -13.13
N PRO A 197 4.66 5.25 -11.94
CA PRO A 197 3.62 4.42 -11.31
C PRO A 197 2.31 4.44 -12.11
N LEU A 198 2.03 5.54 -12.82
CA LEU A 198 0.96 5.67 -13.78
C LEU A 198 1.52 5.49 -15.19
N GLY A 199 1.28 4.33 -15.73
CA GLY A 199 1.69 3.97 -17.08
C GLY A 199 0.87 2.79 -17.56
N TYR A 200 0.53 2.82 -18.83
CA TYR A 200 -0.27 1.79 -19.48
C TYR A 200 0.37 1.42 -20.82
N GLU A 201 0.24 0.16 -21.17
CA GLU A 201 0.49 -0.32 -22.54
C GLU A 201 -0.86 -0.68 -23.14
N VAL A 202 -1.20 0.00 -24.24
CA VAL A 202 -2.50 -0.10 -24.90
C VAL A 202 -2.31 -0.82 -26.23
N TYR A 203 -2.96 -1.95 -26.38
CA TYR A 203 -2.96 -2.78 -27.58
C TYR A 203 -4.26 -2.54 -28.33
N VAL A 204 -4.16 -2.13 -29.60
CA VAL A 204 -5.30 -1.93 -30.52
C VAL A 204 -5.05 -2.66 -31.83
N ARG A 205 -6.11 -2.89 -32.60
CA ARG A 205 -5.93 -3.41 -33.96
C ARG A 205 -5.05 -2.50 -34.79
N SER A 206 -4.30 -3.06 -35.70
CA SER A 206 -3.29 -2.33 -36.50
C SER A 206 -3.89 -1.13 -37.25
N GLU A 207 -5.13 -1.26 -37.72
CA GLU A 207 -5.88 -0.19 -38.38
C GLU A 207 -6.23 0.99 -37.46
N ASP A 208 -6.33 0.74 -36.15
CA ASP A 208 -6.69 1.74 -35.13
C ASP A 208 -5.47 2.46 -34.52
N ALA A 209 -4.25 2.03 -34.86
CA ALA A 209 -3.02 2.54 -34.25
C ALA A 209 -2.85 4.05 -34.40
N ALA A 210 -3.02 4.56 -35.65
CA ALA A 210 -2.89 5.97 -35.95
C ALA A 210 -4.00 6.83 -35.29
N TRP A 211 -5.21 6.27 -35.19
CA TRP A 211 -6.31 6.90 -34.46
C TRP A 211 -5.95 7.07 -32.98
N LEU A 212 -5.57 5.99 -32.28
CA LEU A 212 -5.23 6.04 -30.88
C LEU A 212 -4.11 7.05 -30.59
N TRP A 213 -3.04 6.99 -31.38
CA TRP A 213 -1.90 7.89 -31.23
C TRP A 213 -2.31 9.36 -31.37
N ASN A 214 -3.00 9.72 -32.45
CA ASN A 214 -3.41 11.09 -32.71
C ASN A 214 -4.41 11.58 -31.65
N ARG A 215 -5.32 10.72 -31.24
CA ARG A 215 -6.33 11.08 -30.25
C ARG A 215 -5.69 11.39 -28.89
N LEU A 216 -4.69 10.63 -28.47
CA LEU A 216 -3.93 10.90 -27.23
C LEU A 216 -3.08 12.19 -27.35
N VAL A 217 -2.52 12.47 -28.53
CA VAL A 217 -1.82 13.73 -28.78
C VAL A 217 -2.77 14.94 -28.69
N GLU A 218 -3.99 14.84 -29.22
CA GLU A 218 -5.05 15.84 -29.06
C GLU A 218 -5.42 16.10 -27.60
N LEU A 219 -5.38 15.08 -26.76
CA LEU A 219 -5.61 15.18 -25.30
C LEU A 219 -4.40 15.74 -24.52
N GLY A 220 -3.29 16.02 -25.20
CA GLY A 220 -2.11 16.66 -24.64
C GLY A 220 -0.94 15.72 -24.33
N ALA A 221 -1.02 14.45 -24.69
CA ALA A 221 0.16 13.59 -24.64
C ALA A 221 1.19 14.00 -25.70
N ARG A 222 2.48 13.77 -25.46
CA ARG A 222 3.53 14.07 -26.43
C ARG A 222 4.23 12.81 -26.93
N PRO A 223 4.53 12.73 -28.23
CA PRO A 223 5.42 11.70 -28.76
C PRO A 223 6.78 11.73 -28.08
N ALA A 224 7.32 10.54 -27.75
CA ALA A 224 8.67 10.39 -27.23
C ALA A 224 9.36 9.18 -27.86
N GLY A 225 10.65 9.33 -28.15
CA GLY A 225 11.45 8.31 -28.82
C GLY A 225 12.19 7.37 -27.87
N LEU A 226 12.90 6.41 -28.48
CA LEU A 226 13.70 5.41 -27.77
C LEU A 226 14.78 6.02 -26.87
N GLY A 227 15.31 7.20 -27.24
CA GLY A 227 16.31 7.93 -26.48
C GLY A 227 15.77 8.37 -25.12
N ALA A 228 14.54 8.89 -25.06
CA ALA A 228 13.87 9.23 -23.81
C ALA A 228 13.47 7.96 -23.05
N ARG A 229 13.01 6.90 -23.72
CA ARG A 229 12.70 5.61 -23.11
C ARG A 229 13.93 5.04 -22.38
N ASP A 230 15.13 5.11 -22.98
CA ASP A 230 16.37 4.63 -22.37
C ASP A 230 16.78 5.47 -21.15
N THR A 231 16.70 6.79 -21.20
CA THR A 231 17.02 7.63 -20.04
C THR A 231 16.03 7.44 -18.89
N LEU A 232 14.75 7.25 -19.18
CA LEU A 232 13.69 6.97 -18.18
C LEU A 232 13.87 5.63 -17.49
N ARG A 233 14.09 4.53 -18.27
CA ARG A 233 14.28 3.20 -17.68
C ARG A 233 15.56 3.14 -16.82
N MET A 234 16.63 3.85 -17.25
CA MET A 234 17.90 3.90 -16.55
C MET A 234 17.75 4.64 -15.21
N GLU A 235 17.02 5.75 -15.19
CA GLU A 235 16.66 6.45 -13.96
C GLU A 235 15.86 5.55 -13.01
N ALA A 236 14.97 4.71 -13.54
CA ALA A 236 14.23 3.71 -12.79
C ALA A 236 15.04 2.47 -12.43
N SER A 237 16.31 2.39 -12.84
CA SER A 237 17.19 1.23 -12.65
C SER A 237 16.62 -0.07 -13.27
N MET A 238 15.87 0.05 -14.37
CA MET A 238 15.30 -1.09 -15.09
C MET A 238 16.32 -1.70 -16.05
N PRO A 239 16.58 -3.01 -15.99
CA PRO A 239 17.50 -3.69 -16.87
C PRO A 239 16.98 -3.77 -18.30
N LEU A 240 17.88 -3.81 -19.28
CA LEU A 240 17.58 -4.01 -20.69
C LEU A 240 18.34 -5.24 -21.20
N TYR A 241 17.65 -6.14 -21.90
CA TYR A 241 18.31 -7.27 -22.55
C TYR A 241 19.38 -6.78 -23.56
N GLY A 242 20.52 -7.42 -23.57
CA GLY A 242 21.70 -7.01 -24.37
C GLY A 242 22.63 -6.01 -23.66
N HIS A 243 22.20 -5.48 -22.48
CA HIS A 243 23.01 -4.61 -21.62
C HIS A 243 23.19 -5.22 -20.23
N GLU A 244 22.10 -5.43 -19.52
CA GLU A 244 22.08 -5.98 -18.15
C GLU A 244 21.71 -7.46 -18.09
N MET A 245 21.27 -8.03 -19.21
CA MET A 245 21.01 -9.47 -19.40
C MET A 245 21.60 -9.94 -20.72
N GLY A 246 21.88 -11.23 -20.85
CA GLY A 246 22.55 -11.83 -22.01
C GLY A 246 24.06 -11.96 -21.79
N THR A 247 24.88 -11.30 -22.60
CA THR A 247 26.34 -11.42 -22.57
C THR A 247 27.02 -10.18 -22.00
N ALA A 248 27.92 -10.39 -21.05
CA ALA A 248 28.72 -9.32 -20.44
C ALA A 248 29.85 -8.84 -21.35
N ALA A 249 30.51 -7.74 -20.99
CA ALA A 249 31.61 -7.14 -21.76
C ALA A 249 32.83 -8.07 -21.95
N ASP A 250 33.04 -9.02 -21.04
CA ASP A 250 34.08 -10.03 -21.12
C ASP A 250 33.69 -11.28 -21.93
N GLY A 251 32.50 -11.29 -22.51
CA GLY A 251 31.95 -12.40 -23.29
C GLY A 251 31.31 -13.49 -22.45
N SER A 252 31.30 -13.39 -21.11
CA SER A 252 30.60 -14.34 -20.23
C SER A 252 29.10 -14.10 -20.27
N GLU A 253 28.34 -15.15 -19.97
CA GLU A 253 26.89 -15.04 -19.80
C GLU A 253 26.56 -14.40 -18.46
N ILE A 254 25.65 -13.43 -18.43
CA ILE A 254 25.16 -12.79 -17.17
C ILE A 254 24.15 -13.74 -16.52
N PRO A 255 24.39 -14.23 -15.29
CA PRO A 255 23.44 -15.05 -14.55
C PRO A 255 22.11 -14.33 -14.34
N ILE A 256 20.99 -15.03 -14.42
CA ILE A 256 19.66 -14.42 -14.22
C ILE A 256 19.56 -13.78 -12.83
N PHE A 257 20.06 -14.42 -11.77
CA PHE A 257 20.04 -13.84 -10.42
C PHE A 257 21.04 -12.69 -10.19
N ALA A 258 21.87 -12.37 -11.16
CA ALA A 258 22.64 -11.13 -11.13
C ALA A 258 21.73 -9.89 -11.27
N VAL A 259 20.54 -10.06 -11.85
CA VAL A 259 19.57 -9.01 -12.07
C VAL A 259 18.60 -8.93 -10.90
N PRO A 260 18.40 -7.74 -10.26
CA PRO A 260 17.54 -7.61 -9.08
C PRO A 260 16.08 -8.05 -9.26
N LEU A 261 15.57 -8.05 -10.51
CA LEU A 261 14.21 -8.49 -10.83
C LEU A 261 14.03 -10.01 -10.79
N ALA A 262 15.09 -10.80 -10.84
CA ALA A 262 15.04 -12.26 -10.85
C ALA A 262 14.26 -12.83 -9.64
N LYS A 263 14.40 -12.22 -8.47
CA LYS A 263 13.67 -12.61 -7.25
C LYS A 263 12.14 -12.55 -7.39
N PHE A 264 11.62 -11.81 -8.37
CA PHE A 264 10.18 -11.73 -8.66
C PHE A 264 9.78 -12.55 -9.90
N ALA A 265 10.75 -12.93 -10.71
CA ALA A 265 10.53 -13.61 -11.99
C ALA A 265 10.83 -15.11 -11.95
N VAL A 266 11.57 -15.60 -10.96
CA VAL A 266 11.94 -17.01 -10.84
C VAL A 266 11.24 -17.63 -9.64
N SER A 267 10.49 -18.70 -9.88
CA SER A 267 9.80 -19.46 -8.83
C SER A 267 10.39 -20.88 -8.71
N PHE A 268 10.56 -21.31 -7.47
CA PHE A 268 10.95 -22.68 -7.13
C PHE A 268 9.85 -23.41 -6.36
N SER A 269 8.62 -22.91 -6.39
CA SER A 269 7.50 -23.55 -5.73
C SER A 269 7.27 -24.98 -6.25
N GLU A 270 6.66 -25.81 -5.43
CA GLU A 270 6.35 -27.20 -5.80
C GLU A 270 5.43 -27.24 -7.04
N GLN A 271 4.50 -26.29 -7.15
CA GLN A 271 3.59 -26.21 -8.29
C GLN A 271 4.25 -25.70 -9.57
N LYS A 272 5.33 -24.94 -9.47
CA LYS A 272 6.12 -24.55 -10.63
C LYS A 272 6.71 -25.78 -11.30
N GLY A 273 7.15 -26.75 -10.54
CA GLY A 273 7.72 -28.01 -11.06
C GLY A 273 9.04 -27.83 -11.79
N GLU A 274 9.28 -28.67 -12.76
CA GLU A 274 10.50 -28.66 -13.58
C GLU A 274 10.38 -27.68 -14.75
N PHE A 275 11.44 -26.92 -15.00
CA PHE A 275 11.53 -25.97 -16.12
C PHE A 275 12.97 -25.85 -16.62
N ILE A 276 13.14 -25.30 -17.82
CA ILE A 276 14.46 -25.16 -18.47
C ILE A 276 15.39 -24.35 -17.55
N GLY A 277 16.57 -24.85 -17.28
CA GLY A 277 17.63 -24.21 -16.48
C GLY A 277 17.41 -24.21 -14.97
N ARG A 278 16.40 -24.92 -14.45
CA ARG A 278 16.01 -24.92 -13.02
C ARG A 278 17.18 -25.22 -12.08
N GLU A 279 18.00 -26.21 -12.38
CA GLU A 279 19.14 -26.62 -11.54
C GLU A 279 20.24 -25.54 -11.49
N ALA A 280 20.53 -24.92 -12.63
CA ALA A 280 21.49 -23.82 -12.69
C ALA A 280 20.97 -22.59 -11.92
N LEU A 281 19.68 -22.27 -12.09
CA LEU A 281 19.01 -21.17 -11.38
C LEU A 281 18.92 -21.42 -9.87
N ARG A 282 18.77 -22.67 -9.42
CA ARG A 282 18.79 -23.01 -8.00
C ARG A 282 20.15 -22.66 -7.36
N LYS A 283 21.25 -23.00 -8.03
CA LYS A 283 22.60 -22.65 -7.56
C LYS A 283 22.82 -21.13 -7.50
N GLN A 284 22.32 -20.43 -8.52
CA GLN A 284 22.36 -18.95 -8.50
C GLN A 284 21.52 -18.38 -7.37
N HIS A 285 20.34 -18.94 -7.10
CA HIS A 285 19.47 -18.52 -5.99
C HIS A 285 20.12 -18.76 -4.62
N GLU A 286 20.78 -19.90 -4.43
CA GLU A 286 21.52 -20.19 -3.20
C GLU A 286 22.64 -19.15 -2.97
N ALA A 287 23.38 -18.79 -4.02
CA ALA A 287 24.38 -17.73 -3.96
C ALA A 287 23.74 -16.34 -3.71
N PHE A 288 22.56 -16.08 -4.31
CA PHE A 288 21.81 -14.86 -4.09
C PHE A 288 21.33 -14.73 -2.63
N VAL A 289 20.86 -15.80 -2.00
CA VAL A 289 20.47 -15.81 -0.58
C VAL A 289 21.67 -15.50 0.31
N LYS A 290 22.82 -16.16 0.08
CA LYS A 290 24.06 -15.85 0.79
C LYS A 290 24.45 -14.37 0.64
N TYR A 291 24.43 -13.85 -0.58
CA TYR A 291 24.68 -12.44 -0.84
C TYR A 291 23.76 -11.51 -0.04
N MET A 292 22.46 -11.82 0.00
CA MET A 292 21.47 -11.03 0.77
C MET A 292 21.75 -11.05 2.28
N ASP A 293 22.27 -12.17 2.80
CA ASP A 293 22.71 -12.34 4.19
C ASP A 293 24.12 -11.76 4.46
N ARG A 294 24.73 -11.13 3.44
CA ARG A 294 26.12 -10.63 3.49
C ARG A 294 27.17 -11.74 3.73
N ASP A 295 26.85 -12.96 3.38
CA ASP A 295 27.79 -14.07 3.34
C ASP A 295 28.43 -14.17 1.93
N PHE A 296 29.67 -13.72 1.82
CA PHE A 296 30.42 -13.72 0.57
C PHE A 296 31.39 -14.91 0.44
N SER A 297 31.24 -15.95 1.27
CA SER A 297 32.16 -17.09 1.35
C SER A 297 32.19 -17.93 0.07
N ASP A 298 31.04 -18.05 -0.63
CA ASP A 298 30.92 -18.75 -1.89
C ASP A 298 29.85 -18.10 -2.79
N LEU A 299 30.31 -17.28 -3.70
CA LEU A 299 29.50 -16.62 -4.72
C LEU A 299 29.94 -17.09 -6.14
N SER A 300 30.46 -18.31 -6.29
CA SER A 300 30.94 -18.82 -7.58
C SER A 300 29.85 -18.84 -8.67
N ALA A 301 28.60 -19.11 -8.29
CA ALA A 301 27.45 -19.07 -9.20
C ALA A 301 26.91 -17.63 -9.43
N LEU A 302 27.34 -16.64 -8.64
CA LEU A 302 26.93 -15.25 -8.74
C LEU A 302 28.10 -14.30 -8.42
N PRO A 303 29.17 -14.31 -9.23
CA PRO A 303 30.40 -13.58 -8.93
C PRO A 303 30.18 -12.04 -9.03
N ARG A 304 29.24 -11.61 -9.87
CA ARG A 304 28.87 -10.22 -10.09
C ARG A 304 27.36 -10.04 -10.11
N LYS A 305 26.91 -8.83 -9.90
CA LYS A 305 25.52 -8.40 -9.89
C LYS A 305 25.31 -7.13 -10.70
N ILE A 306 24.08 -6.90 -11.17
CA ILE A 306 23.65 -5.63 -11.75
C ILE A 306 23.29 -4.69 -10.61
N ALA A 307 23.87 -3.49 -10.64
CA ALA A 307 23.63 -2.45 -9.65
C ALA A 307 23.55 -1.06 -10.31
N PRO A 308 22.81 -0.11 -9.72
CA PRO A 308 22.89 1.29 -10.13
C PRO A 308 24.28 1.86 -9.83
N ILE A 309 24.72 2.83 -10.67
CA ILE A 309 25.97 3.56 -10.47
C ILE A 309 25.78 5.05 -10.79
N ALA A 310 26.35 5.95 -9.99
CA ALA A 310 26.27 7.39 -10.20
C ALA A 310 27.66 8.04 -10.08
N LEU A 311 28.03 8.88 -11.06
CA LEU A 311 29.28 9.65 -10.94
C LEU A 311 29.12 10.77 -9.91
N LEU A 312 30.13 10.90 -9.05
CA LEU A 312 30.29 12.02 -8.14
C LEU A 312 31.08 13.16 -8.80
N ASP A 313 32.03 12.82 -9.68
CA ASP A 313 32.80 13.76 -10.45
C ASP A 313 32.10 14.15 -11.77
N ARG A 314 32.49 15.30 -12.34
CA ARG A 314 32.02 15.72 -13.66
C ARG A 314 32.50 14.78 -14.76
N GLY A 315 31.56 14.16 -15.44
CA GLY A 315 31.84 13.27 -16.54
C GLY A 315 30.59 12.62 -17.10
N VAL A 316 30.76 11.75 -18.09
CA VAL A 316 29.67 10.95 -18.66
C VAL A 316 30.18 9.54 -18.84
N MET A 317 29.53 8.58 -18.17
CA MET A 317 29.80 7.15 -18.35
C MET A 317 29.01 6.56 -19.51
N ARG A 318 29.56 5.49 -20.09
CA ARG A 318 28.96 4.72 -21.20
C ARG A 318 29.18 3.23 -20.97
N GLY A 319 28.35 2.42 -21.61
CA GLY A 319 28.54 0.96 -21.61
C GLY A 319 29.95 0.55 -22.02
N GLY A 320 30.49 -0.50 -21.36
CA GLY A 320 31.82 -1.03 -21.55
C GLY A 320 32.94 -0.32 -20.79
N MET A 321 32.68 0.80 -20.10
CA MET A 321 33.70 1.47 -19.26
C MET A 321 34.00 0.61 -18.03
N GLU A 322 35.28 0.47 -17.71
CA GLU A 322 35.76 -0.33 -16.58
C GLU A 322 35.55 0.38 -15.24
N ILE A 323 35.23 -0.42 -14.21
CA ILE A 323 35.03 0.05 -12.86
C ILE A 323 36.08 -0.56 -11.95
N TYR A 324 36.67 0.26 -11.12
CA TYR A 324 37.74 -0.13 -10.22
C TYR A 324 37.46 0.25 -8.75
N GLN A 325 38.01 -0.58 -7.86
CA GLN A 325 38.13 -0.25 -6.45
C GLN A 325 39.63 -0.31 -6.09
N GLY A 326 40.23 0.86 -5.95
CA GLY A 326 41.70 0.97 -5.96
C GLY A 326 42.27 0.50 -7.32
N ASP A 327 43.24 -0.42 -7.29
CA ASP A 327 43.83 -0.98 -8.52
C ASP A 327 43.11 -2.23 -9.05
N LYS A 328 42.10 -2.73 -8.35
CA LYS A 328 41.35 -3.91 -8.73
C LYS A 328 40.22 -3.57 -9.69
N LEU A 329 40.19 -4.21 -10.86
CA LEU A 329 39.02 -4.20 -11.76
C LEU A 329 37.90 -4.98 -11.07
N VAL A 330 36.75 -4.33 -10.82
CA VAL A 330 35.59 -4.91 -10.11
C VAL A 330 34.34 -5.02 -10.98
N GLY A 331 34.38 -4.51 -12.20
CA GLY A 331 33.22 -4.64 -13.12
C GLY A 331 33.27 -3.64 -14.28
N TRP A 332 32.12 -3.50 -14.94
CA TRP A 332 31.90 -2.62 -16.07
C TRP A 332 30.57 -1.89 -15.98
N VAL A 333 30.51 -0.69 -16.52
CA VAL A 333 29.26 0.03 -16.79
C VAL A 333 28.54 -0.75 -17.91
N THR A 334 27.28 -1.11 -17.69
CA THR A 334 26.44 -1.76 -18.71
C THR A 334 25.67 -0.74 -19.50
N SER A 335 25.08 0.24 -18.82
CA SER A 335 24.38 1.38 -19.41
C SER A 335 24.75 2.67 -18.66
N GLY A 336 24.89 3.79 -19.37
CA GLY A 336 25.21 5.05 -18.69
C GLY A 336 25.06 6.26 -19.63
N THR A 337 24.49 7.35 -19.06
CA THR A 337 24.33 8.62 -19.77
C THR A 337 24.08 9.79 -18.82
N MET A 338 23.92 11.00 -19.38
CA MET A 338 23.41 12.17 -18.64
C MET A 338 21.89 12.16 -18.66
N VAL A 339 21.30 12.04 -17.49
CA VAL A 339 19.85 11.98 -17.32
C VAL A 339 19.35 13.31 -16.75
N PRO A 340 18.35 13.96 -17.39
CA PRO A 340 17.74 15.16 -16.84
C PRO A 340 16.83 14.83 -15.65
N TYR A 341 16.61 15.81 -14.77
CA TYR A 341 15.65 15.71 -13.69
C TYR A 341 15.09 17.08 -13.35
N PHE A 342 13.86 17.15 -12.81
CA PHE A 342 13.33 18.37 -12.21
C PHE A 342 13.90 18.61 -10.83
N LYS A 343 14.19 19.87 -10.48
CA LYS A 343 14.39 20.27 -9.10
C LYS A 343 13.04 20.26 -8.37
N SER A 344 13.07 20.03 -7.08
CA SER A 344 11.87 20.01 -6.24
C SER A 344 12.10 20.80 -4.97
N GLU A 345 11.03 21.31 -4.36
CA GLU A 345 10.98 21.92 -3.04
C GLU A 345 9.97 21.14 -2.17
N GLY A 346 10.07 21.29 -0.85
CA GLY A 346 9.23 20.60 0.13
C GLY A 346 9.76 19.21 0.49
N GLU A 347 9.09 18.58 1.45
CA GLU A 347 9.43 17.25 1.98
C GLU A 347 8.21 16.31 1.91
N GLY A 348 8.48 15.02 1.82
CA GLY A 348 7.44 14.00 1.82
C GLY A 348 6.40 14.20 0.71
N LEU A 349 5.12 14.17 1.05
CA LEU A 349 3.99 14.32 0.12
C LEU A 349 3.72 15.78 -0.28
N SER A 350 4.30 16.75 0.43
CA SER A 350 4.23 18.17 0.08
C SER A 350 5.32 18.62 -0.92
N THR A 351 6.07 17.67 -1.49
CA THR A 351 7.10 17.96 -2.49
C THR A 351 6.46 18.45 -3.80
N VAL A 352 6.91 19.63 -4.26
CA VAL A 352 6.44 20.24 -5.52
C VAL A 352 7.58 20.27 -6.53
N ILE A 353 7.30 19.89 -7.79
CA ILE A 353 8.25 20.01 -8.92
C ILE A 353 8.36 21.47 -9.31
N LEU A 354 9.61 21.95 -9.46
CA LEU A 354 9.92 23.29 -9.96
C LEU A 354 10.11 23.26 -11.48
N GLU A 355 9.99 24.41 -12.14
CA GLU A 355 10.34 24.55 -13.57
C GLU A 355 11.85 24.36 -13.84
N ALA A 356 12.67 24.53 -12.81
CA ALA A 356 14.11 24.37 -12.92
C ALA A 356 14.51 22.89 -13.04
N SER A 357 15.40 22.59 -13.97
CA SER A 357 15.93 21.25 -14.20
C SER A 357 17.44 21.17 -13.99
N GLY A 358 17.93 19.96 -13.77
CA GLY A 358 19.34 19.61 -13.68
C GLY A 358 19.65 18.39 -14.54
N LYS A 359 20.93 18.00 -14.57
CA LYS A 359 21.40 16.75 -15.21
C LYS A 359 22.37 16.04 -14.29
N ARG A 360 22.33 14.72 -14.27
CA ARG A 360 23.22 13.85 -13.49
C ARG A 360 23.69 12.68 -14.35
N ALA A 361 24.95 12.28 -14.13
CA ALA A 361 25.53 11.12 -14.80
C ALA A 361 25.23 9.86 -14.00
N ILE A 362 24.30 9.08 -14.47
CA ILE A 362 23.87 7.82 -13.84
C ILE A 362 23.89 6.67 -14.84
N GLY A 363 23.85 5.45 -14.33
CA GLY A 363 23.82 4.25 -15.14
C GLY A 363 23.57 2.99 -14.34
N LEU A 364 23.75 1.87 -15.02
CA LEU A 364 23.78 0.53 -14.43
C LEU A 364 25.16 -0.08 -14.67
N CYS A 365 25.57 -1.00 -13.82
CA CYS A 365 26.85 -1.71 -13.92
C CYS A 365 26.71 -3.17 -13.57
N TYR A 366 27.58 -4.00 -14.14
CA TYR A 366 27.80 -5.38 -13.75
C TYR A 366 29.08 -5.44 -12.92
N ILE A 367 28.93 -5.61 -11.61
CA ILE A 367 30.00 -5.38 -10.63
C ILE A 367 30.13 -6.53 -9.64
N ASP A 368 31.32 -6.77 -9.09
CA ASP A 368 31.58 -7.81 -8.08
C ASP A 368 30.51 -7.81 -6.99
N SER A 369 29.97 -8.98 -6.65
CA SER A 369 28.83 -9.09 -5.72
C SER A 369 29.14 -8.62 -4.29
N ASN A 370 30.41 -8.59 -3.90
CA ASN A 370 30.85 -8.07 -2.58
C ASN A 370 30.91 -6.54 -2.49
N ILE A 371 30.76 -5.82 -3.61
CA ILE A 371 30.62 -4.35 -3.57
C ILE A 371 29.20 -4.02 -3.09
N LEU A 372 29.11 -3.24 -2.01
CA LEU A 372 27.84 -2.94 -1.35
C LEU A 372 27.22 -1.62 -1.82
N THR A 373 25.98 -1.41 -1.43
CA THR A 373 25.33 -0.10 -1.55
C THR A 373 26.11 0.94 -0.73
N ASP A 374 26.27 2.12 -1.30
CA ASP A 374 27.03 3.28 -0.81
C ASP A 374 28.56 3.14 -0.88
N ASP A 375 29.08 2.01 -1.36
CA ASP A 375 30.49 1.88 -1.68
C ASP A 375 30.90 2.87 -2.79
N THR A 376 32.07 3.48 -2.59
CA THR A 376 32.71 4.35 -3.58
C THR A 376 33.62 3.51 -4.47
N VAL A 377 33.52 3.73 -5.77
CA VAL A 377 34.32 3.10 -6.83
C VAL A 377 34.81 4.17 -7.80
N GLU A 378 35.64 3.79 -8.75
CA GLU A 378 36.12 4.68 -9.80
C GLU A 378 35.78 4.11 -11.18
N VAL A 379 35.25 4.96 -12.06
CA VAL A 379 34.98 4.60 -13.47
C VAL A 379 36.08 5.17 -14.35
N ASP A 380 36.66 4.33 -15.18
CA ASP A 380 37.63 4.79 -16.21
C ASP A 380 36.88 5.46 -17.37
N VAL A 381 36.91 6.77 -17.40
CA VAL A 381 36.35 7.57 -18.46
C VAL A 381 37.48 8.10 -19.36
N ARG A 382 37.78 7.38 -20.44
CA ARG A 382 38.83 7.72 -21.42
C ARG A 382 40.22 7.91 -20.79
N GLY A 383 40.60 6.99 -19.90
CA GLY A 383 41.88 6.98 -19.18
C GLY A 383 41.95 7.85 -17.94
N LYS A 384 40.83 8.44 -17.52
CA LYS A 384 40.71 9.20 -16.27
C LYS A 384 39.79 8.47 -15.29
N ARG A 385 40.27 8.18 -14.10
CA ARG A 385 39.49 7.62 -13.00
C ARG A 385 38.59 8.68 -12.37
N LEU A 386 37.29 8.54 -12.54
CA LEU A 386 36.28 9.41 -11.95
C LEU A 386 35.59 8.70 -10.80
N LYS A 387 35.45 9.38 -9.66
CA LYS A 387 34.73 8.84 -8.51
C LYS A 387 33.27 8.60 -8.82
N ALA A 388 32.76 7.46 -8.37
CA ALA A 388 31.37 7.06 -8.48
C ALA A 388 30.93 6.38 -7.20
N VAL A 389 29.64 6.27 -6.99
CA VAL A 389 29.01 5.55 -5.87
C VAL A 389 28.05 4.52 -6.43
N ILE A 390 27.85 3.42 -5.68
CA ILE A 390 26.87 2.37 -5.96
C ILE A 390 25.62 2.64 -5.11
N PRO A 391 24.63 3.39 -5.60
CA PRO A 391 23.44 3.70 -4.81
C PRO A 391 22.46 2.55 -4.80
N ALA A 392 21.50 2.57 -3.85
CA ALA A 392 20.39 1.62 -3.84
C ALA A 392 19.45 1.83 -5.06
N ARG A 393 19.30 3.07 -5.51
CA ARG A 393 18.43 3.48 -6.63
C ARG A 393 18.75 4.93 -7.06
N HIS A 394 18.25 5.36 -8.22
CA HIS A 394 18.49 6.72 -8.71
C HIS A 394 17.36 7.70 -8.45
N MET A 395 16.14 7.20 -8.16
CA MET A 395 14.99 8.05 -7.89
C MET A 395 14.10 7.48 -6.78
N SER A 396 13.32 8.34 -6.13
CA SER A 396 12.28 7.92 -5.18
C SER A 396 10.96 7.71 -5.92
N VAL A 397 10.31 6.56 -5.71
CA VAL A 397 9.06 6.16 -6.37
C VAL A 397 7.90 5.96 -5.38
N GLY A 398 8.06 6.33 -4.14
CA GLY A 398 7.07 6.03 -3.09
C GLY A 398 5.93 7.04 -2.96
N ALA A 399 6.08 8.27 -3.46
CA ALA A 399 5.11 9.35 -3.33
C ALA A 399 5.29 10.42 -4.42
N PRO A 400 4.25 11.17 -4.79
CA PRO A 400 4.38 12.27 -5.77
C PRO A 400 5.33 13.39 -5.26
N PRO A 401 6.05 14.04 -6.15
CA PRO A 401 6.31 13.61 -7.52
C PRO A 401 7.15 12.32 -7.52
N PHE A 402 6.68 11.30 -8.21
CA PHE A 402 7.26 9.95 -8.13
C PHE A 402 8.71 9.86 -8.61
N ALA A 403 9.14 10.75 -9.47
CA ALA A 403 10.49 10.80 -10.02
C ALA A 403 11.41 11.77 -9.28
N ARG A 404 11.30 11.88 -7.95
CA ARG A 404 12.26 12.68 -7.18
C ARG A 404 13.67 12.10 -7.31
N PRO A 405 14.65 12.92 -7.82
CA PRO A 405 16.01 12.44 -7.98
C PRO A 405 16.66 12.19 -6.60
N LEU A 406 17.44 11.12 -6.50
CA LEU A 406 18.36 10.94 -5.39
C LEU A 406 19.72 11.52 -5.84
N LEU A 407 20.16 12.57 -5.16
CA LEU A 407 21.43 13.25 -5.43
C LEU A 407 22.47 12.77 -4.42
N TYR A 408 23.65 12.41 -4.90
CA TYR A 408 24.73 11.87 -4.10
C TYR A 408 25.83 12.92 -3.91
N GLY A 409 26.56 12.87 -2.77
CA GLY A 409 27.62 13.80 -2.41
C GLY A 409 27.14 15.08 -1.72
N VAL A 410 25.89 15.08 -1.21
CA VAL A 410 25.42 16.11 -0.29
C VAL A 410 25.92 15.78 1.12
N GLU A 411 26.41 16.78 1.85
CA GLU A 411 27.02 16.62 3.18
C GLU A 411 26.11 15.81 4.11
N GLU A 412 26.71 14.89 4.87
CA GLU A 412 26.03 14.19 5.96
C GLU A 412 25.52 15.22 6.97
N MET A 413 24.24 15.12 7.35
CA MET A 413 23.72 15.89 8.48
C MET A 413 24.49 15.49 9.74
N ASP A 414 25.08 16.47 10.41
CA ASP A 414 25.77 16.28 11.68
C ASP A 414 24.73 15.81 12.73
N HIS A 415 24.74 14.52 13.04
CA HIS A 415 23.91 13.90 14.06
C HIS A 415 24.52 14.02 15.48
N THR A 416 25.53 14.88 15.70
CA THR A 416 26.10 15.08 17.04
C THR A 416 25.05 15.72 17.95
N VAL A 417 24.62 14.94 18.94
CA VAL A 417 23.75 15.44 20.02
C VAL A 417 24.61 16.36 20.91
N GLY A 418 24.46 17.68 20.73
CA GLY A 418 25.16 18.67 21.52
C GLY A 418 25.04 18.41 23.03
N SER A 419 26.10 18.56 23.76
CA SER A 419 26.22 18.37 25.22
C SER A 419 25.74 19.57 26.07
N GLY A 420 25.01 20.54 25.49
CA GLY A 420 24.59 21.77 26.17
C GLY A 420 23.48 21.58 27.23
N ASP A 421 23.21 22.65 27.99
CA ASP A 421 22.12 22.71 28.96
C ASP A 421 20.77 22.36 28.33
N ARG A 422 20.04 21.49 28.95
CA ARG A 422 18.74 20.98 28.48
C ARG A 422 17.54 21.83 28.99
N ALA A 423 17.73 22.63 30.02
CA ALA A 423 16.63 23.38 30.62
C ALA A 423 15.96 24.39 29.66
N PRO A 424 16.65 25.12 28.77
CA PRO A 424 16.01 25.96 27.77
C PRO A 424 15.15 25.17 26.78
N LYS A 425 15.65 23.98 26.38
CA LYS A 425 14.88 23.10 25.48
C LYS A 425 13.62 22.53 26.14
N ALA A 426 13.70 22.20 27.44
CA ALA A 426 12.55 21.74 28.21
C ALA A 426 11.50 22.86 28.35
N LEU A 427 11.92 24.10 28.65
CA LEU A 427 11.01 25.26 28.70
C LEU A 427 10.33 25.53 27.34
N GLU A 428 11.10 25.47 26.24
CA GLU A 428 10.57 25.62 24.89
C GLU A 428 9.53 24.55 24.58
N LEU A 429 9.80 23.27 24.92
CA LEU A 429 8.86 22.17 24.75
C LEU A 429 7.55 22.43 25.49
N VAL A 430 7.61 22.87 26.76
CA VAL A 430 6.39 23.18 27.54
C VAL A 430 5.59 24.31 26.90
N LYS A 431 6.24 25.39 26.45
CA LYS A 431 5.55 26.52 25.78
C LYS A 431 4.87 26.06 24.49
N LYS A 432 5.58 25.31 23.65
CA LYS A 432 5.00 24.74 22.42
C LYS A 432 3.85 23.80 22.69
N ALA A 433 3.89 23.02 23.78
CA ALA A 433 2.78 22.15 24.18
C ALA A 433 1.54 22.96 24.56
N VAL A 434 1.70 24.10 25.24
CA VAL A 434 0.59 25.04 25.55
C VAL A 434 0.01 25.62 24.27
N GLU A 435 0.85 26.18 23.39
CA GLU A 435 0.43 26.76 22.11
C GLU A 435 -0.34 25.72 21.25
N ASN A 436 0.19 24.49 21.16
CA ASN A 436 -0.47 23.41 20.45
C ASN A 436 -1.82 23.03 21.08
N HIS A 437 -1.91 23.02 22.41
CA HIS A 437 -3.14 22.73 23.11
C HIS A 437 -4.22 23.79 22.82
N GLU A 438 -3.88 25.08 22.94
CA GLU A 438 -4.77 26.20 22.61
C GLU A 438 -5.26 26.11 21.15
N TRP A 439 -4.34 25.91 20.21
CA TRP A 439 -4.69 25.76 18.80
C TRP A 439 -5.65 24.59 18.56
N ARG A 440 -5.30 23.38 19.06
CA ARG A 440 -6.08 22.14 18.81
C ARG A 440 -7.46 22.19 19.51
N GLN A 441 -7.54 22.72 20.73
CA GLN A 441 -8.75 22.63 21.54
C GLN A 441 -9.69 23.84 21.41
N GLU A 442 -9.17 25.02 21.03
CA GLU A 442 -9.93 26.27 21.08
C GLU A 442 -10.11 26.95 19.70
N GLN A 443 -9.18 26.70 18.75
CA GLN A 443 -9.18 27.40 17.47
C GLN A 443 -9.46 26.47 16.27
N CYS A 444 -9.28 25.18 16.43
CA CYS A 444 -9.25 24.20 15.36
C CYS A 444 -10.52 23.35 15.33
N VAL A 445 -11.05 23.10 14.14
CA VAL A 445 -12.07 22.09 13.87
C VAL A 445 -11.37 20.81 13.45
N ASN A 446 -11.40 19.81 14.32
CA ASN A 446 -10.81 18.50 14.07
C ASN A 446 -11.81 17.54 13.43
N LEU A 447 -11.51 17.12 12.21
CA LEU A 447 -12.29 16.14 11.44
C LEU A 447 -11.52 14.85 11.16
N ILE A 448 -10.41 14.60 11.86
CA ILE A 448 -9.70 13.31 11.69
C ILE A 448 -10.55 12.18 12.29
N PRO A 449 -11.00 11.19 11.50
CA PRO A 449 -11.96 10.19 11.97
C PRO A 449 -11.40 9.19 12.98
N SER A 450 -10.09 9.17 13.15
CA SER A 450 -9.36 8.31 14.10
C SER A 450 -8.93 9.06 15.36
N GLU A 451 -9.38 10.29 15.56
CA GLU A 451 -9.09 11.10 16.74
C GLU A 451 -10.38 11.45 17.48
N ASN A 452 -10.28 11.58 18.78
CA ASN A 452 -11.34 12.10 19.64
C ASN A 452 -10.73 12.52 20.97
N THR A 453 -10.97 13.78 21.37
CA THR A 453 -10.46 14.30 22.64
C THR A 453 -11.16 13.63 23.81
N PRO A 454 -10.45 12.98 24.76
CA PRO A 454 -11.04 12.42 25.96
C PRO A 454 -11.55 13.53 26.89
N SER A 455 -12.55 13.23 27.73
CA SER A 455 -13.05 14.18 28.73
C SER A 455 -11.96 14.62 29.71
N ARG A 456 -12.23 15.72 30.43
CA ARG A 456 -11.34 16.22 31.50
C ARG A 456 -11.07 15.12 32.54
N ALA A 457 -12.12 14.40 32.95
CA ALA A 457 -12.03 13.30 33.90
C ALA A 457 -11.11 12.17 33.40
N VAL A 458 -11.32 11.72 32.17
CA VAL A 458 -10.47 10.69 31.54
C VAL A 458 -9.01 11.11 31.49
N ARG A 459 -8.72 12.36 31.10
CA ARG A 459 -7.34 12.86 31.01
C ARG A 459 -6.65 12.94 32.37
N LEU A 460 -7.30 13.50 33.40
CA LEU A 460 -6.75 13.60 34.74
C LEU A 460 -6.50 12.23 35.37
N LEU A 461 -7.46 11.32 35.29
CA LEU A 461 -7.34 9.96 35.80
C LEU A 461 -6.21 9.19 35.10
N SER A 462 -6.05 9.36 33.78
CA SER A 462 -4.99 8.71 33.01
C SER A 462 -3.59 9.14 33.44
N GLY A 463 -3.42 10.38 33.89
CA GLY A 463 -2.14 10.95 34.39
C GLY A 463 -1.92 10.78 35.89
N SER A 464 -2.83 10.17 36.63
CA SER A 464 -2.74 10.00 38.09
C SER A 464 -1.73 8.93 38.52
N ASP A 465 -1.53 8.76 39.84
CA ASP A 465 -0.51 7.87 40.45
C ASP A 465 -0.39 6.48 39.77
N PRO A 466 -1.49 5.77 39.41
CA PRO A 466 -1.39 4.49 38.72
C PRO A 466 -0.55 4.50 37.43
N ALA A 467 -0.38 5.64 36.77
CA ALA A 467 0.41 5.76 35.53
C ALA A 467 1.87 5.33 35.69
N CYS A 468 2.42 5.37 36.90
CA CYS A 468 3.80 5.00 37.20
C CYS A 468 3.92 3.76 38.11
N ARG A 469 2.87 2.90 38.15
CA ARG A 469 2.84 1.70 39.01
C ARG A 469 2.80 0.42 38.19
N TYR A 470 2.96 -0.70 38.91
CA TYR A 470 2.86 -2.07 38.39
C TYR A 470 1.75 -2.84 39.12
N ALA A 471 0.96 -3.58 38.36
CA ALA A 471 -0.07 -4.47 38.87
C ALA A 471 -0.19 -5.73 37.99
N GLU A 472 0.93 -6.30 37.61
CA GLU A 472 0.93 -7.57 36.87
C GLU A 472 0.28 -8.68 37.72
N HIS A 473 -0.64 -9.40 37.14
CA HIS A 473 -1.38 -10.47 37.77
C HIS A 473 -1.75 -11.58 36.79
N LYS A 474 -2.02 -12.74 37.31
CA LYS A 474 -2.43 -13.91 36.54
C LYS A 474 -3.32 -14.83 37.38
N LYS A 475 -4.29 -15.46 36.73
CA LYS A 475 -5.02 -16.58 37.30
C LYS A 475 -4.09 -17.78 37.49
N ILE A 476 -3.99 -18.32 38.70
CA ILE A 476 -3.11 -19.44 39.01
C ILE A 476 -3.94 -20.65 39.39
N LEU A 477 -3.82 -21.74 38.64
CA LEU A 477 -4.56 -22.98 38.82
C LEU A 477 -4.37 -23.57 40.23
N ALA A 478 -3.15 -23.51 40.77
CA ALA A 478 -2.85 -23.96 42.11
C ALA A 478 -3.61 -23.24 43.23
N PHE A 479 -4.17 -22.06 42.93
CA PHE A 479 -5.02 -21.26 43.80
C PHE A 479 -6.49 -21.22 43.34
N TYR A 480 -6.95 -22.30 42.70
CA TYR A 480 -8.31 -22.42 42.18
C TYR A 480 -8.69 -21.33 41.19
N GLU A 481 -7.73 -21.02 40.28
CA GLU A 481 -7.88 -19.97 39.28
C GLU A 481 -8.12 -18.56 39.84
N LYS A 482 -7.72 -18.32 41.10
CA LYS A 482 -7.74 -16.95 41.66
C LYS A 482 -6.69 -16.06 41.00
N GLU A 483 -7.06 -14.82 40.84
CA GLU A 483 -6.16 -13.77 40.43
C GLU A 483 -5.08 -13.54 41.49
N VAL A 484 -3.81 -13.58 41.10
CA VAL A 484 -2.67 -13.36 41.99
C VAL A 484 -1.84 -12.19 41.43
N PHE A 485 -1.80 -11.11 42.20
CA PHE A 485 -0.96 -9.95 41.91
C PHE A 485 0.46 -10.19 42.40
N TYR A 486 1.45 -9.85 41.53
CA TYR A 486 2.87 -10.03 41.88
C TYR A 486 3.42 -8.84 42.68
N TYR A 487 2.69 -7.72 42.76
CA TYR A 487 3.05 -6.51 43.46
C TYR A 487 2.08 -6.18 44.60
N GLN A 488 2.56 -5.40 45.58
CA GLN A 488 1.73 -4.87 46.64
C GLN A 488 1.16 -3.47 46.26
N GLY A 489 0.13 -3.03 46.99
CA GLY A 489 -0.52 -1.73 46.72
C GLY A 489 -1.50 -1.76 45.53
N THR A 490 -1.93 -2.97 45.12
CA THR A 490 -2.73 -3.17 43.89
C THR A 490 -4.24 -3.24 44.09
N LYS A 491 -4.74 -3.11 45.34
CA LYS A 491 -6.19 -3.26 45.63
C LYS A 491 -7.10 -2.32 44.84
N PHE A 492 -6.65 -1.09 44.66
CA PHE A 492 -7.39 -0.09 43.89
C PHE A 492 -7.46 -0.48 42.39
N ILE A 493 -6.34 -0.95 41.83
CA ILE A 493 -6.27 -1.38 40.44
C ILE A 493 -7.07 -2.68 40.23
N ASP A 494 -7.05 -3.61 41.13
CA ASP A 494 -7.91 -4.83 41.09
C ASP A 494 -9.40 -4.42 40.99
N GLU A 495 -9.83 -3.45 41.78
CA GLU A 495 -11.19 -2.91 41.69
C GLU A 495 -11.47 -2.23 40.35
N VAL A 496 -10.53 -1.39 39.83
CA VAL A 496 -10.64 -0.72 38.55
C VAL A 496 -10.78 -1.72 37.40
N GLU A 497 -9.95 -2.75 37.37
CA GLU A 497 -9.96 -3.77 36.31
C GLU A 497 -11.26 -4.58 36.31
N ARG A 498 -11.72 -5.01 37.44
CA ARG A 498 -13.00 -5.72 37.54
C ARG A 498 -14.17 -4.88 37.05
N ARG A 499 -14.26 -3.62 37.49
CA ARG A 499 -15.31 -2.69 37.05
C ARG A 499 -15.20 -2.41 35.57
N LEU A 500 -13.98 -2.24 35.04
CA LEU A 500 -13.76 -2.01 33.62
C LEU A 500 -14.22 -3.21 32.78
N VAL A 501 -13.90 -4.43 33.20
CA VAL A 501 -14.39 -5.64 32.53
C VAL A 501 -15.91 -5.71 32.55
N GLU A 502 -16.55 -5.40 33.71
CA GLU A 502 -18.02 -5.37 33.86
C GLU A 502 -18.66 -4.34 32.89
N GLU A 503 -18.13 -3.12 32.84
CA GLU A 503 -18.64 -2.05 31.98
C GLU A 503 -18.45 -2.36 30.50
N MET A 504 -17.30 -2.93 30.14
CA MET A 504 -17.04 -3.28 28.75
C MET A 504 -17.83 -4.52 28.31
N ARG A 505 -18.10 -5.47 29.18
CA ARG A 505 -19.02 -6.59 28.90
C ARG A 505 -20.45 -6.08 28.67
N ALA A 506 -20.89 -5.14 29.48
CA ALA A 506 -22.19 -4.48 29.31
C ALA A 506 -22.26 -3.70 27.97
N TYR A 507 -21.18 -2.97 27.65
CA TYR A 507 -21.09 -2.22 26.39
C TYR A 507 -21.16 -3.12 25.16
N PHE A 508 -20.40 -4.19 25.14
CA PHE A 508 -20.33 -5.13 24.02
C PHE A 508 -21.54 -6.07 23.93
N GLY A 509 -22.17 -6.38 25.08
CA GLY A 509 -23.16 -7.45 25.18
C GLY A 509 -22.55 -8.84 24.97
N CYS A 510 -21.35 -9.09 25.48
CA CYS A 510 -20.59 -10.32 25.27
C CYS A 510 -20.26 -11.03 26.59
N SER A 511 -19.73 -12.28 26.50
CA SER A 511 -19.44 -13.10 27.69
C SER A 511 -18.14 -12.71 28.40
N GLU A 512 -17.07 -12.39 27.63
CA GLU A 512 -15.75 -12.11 28.19
C GLU A 512 -15.09 -10.92 27.48
N VAL A 513 -14.26 -10.16 28.22
CA VAL A 513 -13.53 -9.01 27.72
C VAL A 513 -12.11 -8.97 28.25
N GLU A 514 -11.14 -8.71 27.37
CA GLU A 514 -9.74 -8.44 27.70
C GLU A 514 -9.44 -6.95 27.49
N THR A 515 -8.99 -6.27 28.53
CA THR A 515 -8.78 -4.81 28.56
C THR A 515 -7.31 -4.40 28.68
N ARG A 516 -6.38 -5.35 28.77
CA ARG A 516 -4.96 -5.08 29.01
C ARG A 516 -4.16 -4.72 27.78
N THR A 517 -4.69 -4.92 26.57
CA THR A 517 -3.99 -4.53 25.33
C THR A 517 -3.82 -3.01 25.22
N LEU A 518 -2.67 -2.55 24.71
CA LEU A 518 -2.30 -1.13 24.65
C LEU A 518 -2.70 -0.45 23.34
N SER A 519 -3.12 -1.24 22.34
CA SER A 519 -3.60 -0.72 21.07
C SER A 519 -4.51 -1.74 20.36
N GLY A 520 -5.33 -1.31 19.41
CA GLY A 520 -6.13 -2.21 18.58
C GLY A 520 -5.27 -3.20 17.79
N GLN A 521 -4.08 -2.77 17.31
CA GLN A 521 -3.14 -3.67 16.65
C GLN A 521 -2.64 -4.78 17.60
N MET A 522 -2.31 -4.46 18.85
CA MET A 522 -1.92 -5.45 19.87
C MET A 522 -3.07 -6.41 20.16
N SER A 523 -4.31 -5.92 20.19
CA SER A 523 -5.51 -6.78 20.30
C SER A 523 -5.59 -7.79 19.16
N ASN A 524 -5.39 -7.36 17.93
CA ASN A 524 -5.37 -8.24 16.75
C ASN A 524 -4.22 -9.25 16.83
N MET A 525 -3.00 -8.82 17.19
CA MET A 525 -1.85 -9.73 17.38
C MET A 525 -2.14 -10.80 18.45
N ALA A 526 -2.73 -10.43 19.59
CA ALA A 526 -3.09 -11.36 20.63
C ALA A 526 -4.11 -12.40 20.13
N VAL A 527 -5.12 -11.97 19.35
CA VAL A 527 -6.10 -12.88 18.76
C VAL A 527 -5.46 -13.80 17.71
N PHE A 528 -4.66 -13.27 16.77
CA PHE A 528 -4.04 -14.10 15.72
C PHE A 528 -3.06 -15.13 16.31
N SER A 529 -2.24 -14.72 17.27
CA SER A 529 -1.35 -15.65 17.96
C SER A 529 -2.11 -16.71 18.76
N ALA A 530 -3.22 -16.33 19.39
CA ALA A 530 -4.08 -17.27 20.12
C ALA A 530 -4.76 -18.27 19.18
N LEU A 531 -5.23 -17.84 18.02
CA LEU A 531 -5.82 -18.72 17.00
C LEU A 531 -4.78 -19.73 16.48
N MET A 532 -3.55 -19.27 16.24
CA MET A 532 -2.45 -20.16 15.83
C MET A 532 -2.14 -21.20 16.93
N ASP A 533 -2.05 -20.78 18.18
CA ASP A 533 -1.84 -21.71 19.30
C ASP A 533 -3.01 -22.69 19.46
N TRP A 534 -4.23 -22.20 19.34
CA TRP A 534 -5.43 -23.03 19.40
C TRP A 534 -5.46 -24.08 18.29
N LYS A 535 -5.07 -23.71 17.09
CA LYS A 535 -4.92 -24.63 15.95
C LYS A 535 -3.92 -25.76 16.27
N ASN A 536 -2.80 -25.42 16.94
CA ASN A 536 -1.71 -26.35 17.24
C ASN A 536 -1.79 -26.99 18.64
N ARG A 537 -2.89 -26.81 19.39
CA ARG A 537 -3.00 -27.22 20.80
C ARG A 537 -2.77 -28.70 21.08
N PHE A 538 -2.99 -29.56 20.10
CA PHE A 538 -2.81 -31.00 20.21
C PHE A 538 -1.47 -31.49 19.67
N ASP A 539 -0.73 -30.64 18.98
CA ASP A 539 0.57 -30.98 18.39
C ASP A 539 1.59 -29.87 18.68
N ARG A 540 2.17 -29.91 19.87
CA ARG A 540 3.17 -28.94 20.34
C ARG A 540 4.63 -29.41 20.11
N LYS A 541 4.83 -30.55 19.47
CA LYS A 541 6.17 -31.11 19.23
C LYS A 541 6.75 -30.79 17.87
N HIS A 542 5.90 -30.44 16.90
CA HIS A 542 6.29 -30.02 15.58
C HIS A 542 6.24 -28.49 15.47
N GLU A 543 6.80 -27.96 14.40
CA GLU A 543 6.70 -26.56 14.07
C GLU A 543 5.22 -26.14 13.98
N ALA A 544 4.89 -25.02 14.61
CA ALA A 544 3.51 -24.55 14.66
C ALA A 544 2.99 -24.16 13.27
N LYS A 545 1.91 -24.79 12.85
CA LYS A 545 1.23 -24.47 11.58
C LYS A 545 0.57 -23.11 11.70
N ARG A 546 0.89 -22.21 10.81
CA ARG A 546 0.24 -20.89 10.69
C ARG A 546 -1.23 -21.04 10.27
N LEU A 547 -2.00 -19.97 10.40
CA LEU A 547 -3.38 -19.91 9.89
C LEU A 547 -3.36 -20.16 8.39
N GLY A 548 -4.31 -20.94 7.90
CA GLY A 548 -4.53 -21.17 6.49
C GLY A 548 -5.05 -19.91 5.80
N TYR A 549 -6.07 -20.04 4.94
CA TYR A 549 -6.65 -18.85 4.33
C TYR A 549 -7.32 -17.96 5.37
N VAL A 550 -7.02 -16.66 5.29
CA VAL A 550 -7.70 -15.59 6.04
C VAL A 550 -8.38 -14.67 5.05
N MET A 551 -9.64 -14.35 5.29
CA MET A 551 -10.40 -13.43 4.46
C MET A 551 -10.55 -12.08 5.16
N ASN A 552 -10.24 -10.96 4.45
CA ASN A 552 -10.32 -9.61 5.00
C ASN A 552 -10.67 -8.57 3.92
N ASN A 553 -10.85 -7.31 4.34
CA ASN A 553 -10.99 -6.19 3.41
C ASN A 553 -9.62 -5.81 2.82
N HIS A 554 -9.53 -5.63 1.51
CA HIS A 554 -8.30 -5.20 0.84
C HIS A 554 -7.89 -3.80 1.30
N ILE A 555 -6.58 -3.58 1.53
CA ILE A 555 -6.05 -2.29 2.01
C ILE A 555 -6.43 -1.11 1.11
N ILE A 556 -6.35 -1.27 -0.21
CA ILE A 556 -6.71 -0.23 -1.20
C ILE A 556 -8.22 0.06 -1.16
N LYS A 557 -9.06 -0.94 -0.88
CA LYS A 557 -10.51 -0.78 -0.74
C LYS A 557 -10.92 -0.37 0.69
N GLY A 558 -10.01 0.22 1.43
CA GLY A 558 -10.23 0.78 2.76
C GLY A 558 -10.06 -0.20 3.92
N GLY A 559 -9.48 -1.37 3.71
CA GLY A 559 -9.21 -2.35 4.75
C GLY A 559 -8.32 -1.78 5.87
N HIS A 560 -8.49 -2.31 7.09
CA HIS A 560 -7.69 -1.89 8.23
C HIS A 560 -6.28 -2.51 8.16
N LEU A 561 -5.24 -1.70 8.35
CA LEU A 561 -3.84 -2.11 8.23
C LEU A 561 -3.49 -3.26 9.17
N SER A 562 -4.01 -3.28 10.39
CA SER A 562 -3.69 -4.31 11.39
C SER A 562 -4.16 -5.72 10.99
N ALA A 563 -5.17 -5.84 10.12
CA ALA A 563 -5.64 -7.13 9.60
C ALA A 563 -4.92 -7.58 8.32
N GLN A 564 -3.86 -6.89 7.90
CA GLN A 564 -3.11 -7.20 6.68
C GLN A 564 -1.83 -7.99 6.95
N PRO A 565 -1.30 -8.70 5.93
CA PRO A 565 0.01 -9.37 6.02
C PRO A 565 1.19 -8.42 6.26
N MET A 566 1.05 -7.13 5.95
CA MET A 566 2.05 -6.10 6.26
C MET A 566 1.89 -5.52 7.67
N GLY A 567 0.84 -5.90 8.39
CA GLY A 567 0.52 -5.50 9.76
C GLY A 567 0.56 -6.67 10.73
N ALA A 568 -0.41 -6.72 11.66
CA ALA A 568 -0.42 -7.73 12.74
C ALA A 568 -0.59 -9.18 12.27
N LEU A 569 -1.08 -9.42 11.05
CA LEU A 569 -1.27 -10.78 10.52
C LEU A 569 0.02 -11.43 10.00
N HIS A 570 1.10 -10.67 9.82
CA HIS A 570 2.34 -11.08 9.14
C HIS A 570 2.89 -12.45 9.59
N ASP A 571 3.09 -12.62 10.89
CA ASP A 571 3.75 -13.82 11.43
C ASP A 571 2.81 -15.02 11.62
N TYR A 572 1.50 -14.81 11.44
CA TYR A 572 0.48 -15.79 11.78
C TYR A 572 -0.18 -16.42 10.57
N ILE A 573 0.02 -15.86 9.36
CA ILE A 573 -0.57 -16.35 8.11
C ILE A 573 0.37 -17.29 7.37
N ALA A 574 -0.16 -18.39 6.83
CA ALA A 574 0.59 -19.29 5.96
C ALA A 574 0.91 -18.64 4.61
N ILE A 575 1.88 -19.16 3.92
CA ILE A 575 2.13 -18.85 2.52
C ILE A 575 1.32 -19.83 1.66
N ASP A 576 0.54 -19.30 0.74
CA ASP A 576 -0.16 -20.07 -0.27
C ASP A 576 0.88 -20.73 -1.21
N PRO A 577 0.91 -22.05 -1.32
CA PRO A 577 1.92 -22.74 -2.11
C PRO A 577 1.80 -22.50 -3.62
N VAL A 578 0.64 -22.02 -4.08
CA VAL A 578 0.38 -21.70 -5.50
C VAL A 578 0.93 -20.35 -5.85
N THR A 579 0.49 -19.33 -5.10
CA THR A 579 0.80 -17.94 -5.39
C THR A 579 2.11 -17.47 -4.77
N GLU A 580 2.68 -18.25 -3.86
CA GLU A 580 3.87 -17.91 -3.03
C GLU A 580 3.69 -16.59 -2.25
N LYS A 581 2.44 -16.20 -2.01
CA LYS A 581 2.03 -15.00 -1.27
C LYS A 581 1.34 -15.40 0.05
N PRO A 582 1.21 -14.50 1.00
CA PRO A 582 0.38 -14.77 2.17
C PRO A 582 -1.02 -15.26 1.76
N ALA A 583 -1.52 -16.29 2.42
CA ALA A 583 -2.79 -16.96 2.10
C ALA A 583 -3.99 -16.09 2.50
N VAL A 584 -4.06 -14.88 1.95
CA VAL A 584 -5.13 -13.90 2.17
C VAL A 584 -6.03 -13.83 0.95
N VAL A 585 -7.34 -13.90 1.20
CA VAL A 585 -8.39 -13.68 0.21
C VAL A 585 -9.12 -12.40 0.57
N ASN A 586 -9.17 -11.44 -0.34
CA ASN A 586 -9.84 -10.18 -0.06
C ASN A 586 -11.32 -10.24 -0.43
N PHE A 587 -12.15 -9.53 0.35
CA PHE A 587 -13.57 -9.36 0.03
C PHE A 587 -13.71 -8.60 -1.29
N PRO A 588 -14.48 -9.11 -2.24
CA PRO A 588 -14.92 -8.36 -3.40
C PRO A 588 -15.81 -7.17 -2.98
N VAL A 589 -15.75 -6.09 -3.75
CA VAL A 589 -16.61 -4.92 -3.55
C VAL A 589 -17.61 -4.77 -4.69
N CYS A 590 -18.72 -4.09 -4.43
CA CYS A 590 -19.71 -3.82 -5.45
C CYS A 590 -19.14 -2.90 -6.54
N ALA A 591 -19.44 -3.18 -7.80
CA ALA A 591 -18.93 -2.43 -8.94
C ALA A 591 -19.43 -0.97 -8.97
N ASP A 592 -20.62 -0.72 -8.45
CA ASP A 592 -21.23 0.61 -8.35
C ASP A 592 -20.90 1.36 -7.05
N ASN A 593 -20.36 0.64 -6.05
CA ASN A 593 -19.96 1.24 -4.77
C ASN A 593 -18.78 0.49 -4.14
N PRO A 594 -17.53 0.91 -4.39
CA PRO A 594 -16.34 0.20 -3.93
C PRO A 594 -16.13 0.25 -2.41
N TYR A 595 -16.95 1.01 -1.68
CA TYR A 595 -16.95 1.02 -0.21
C TYR A 595 -17.84 -0.07 0.39
N LYS A 596 -18.61 -0.77 -0.43
CA LYS A 596 -19.56 -1.81 -0.03
C LYS A 596 -19.10 -3.19 -0.50
N MET A 597 -19.20 -4.18 0.38
CA MET A 597 -18.86 -5.58 0.07
C MET A 597 -19.89 -6.21 -0.86
N ASP A 598 -19.42 -6.93 -1.87
CA ASP A 598 -20.27 -7.84 -2.69
C ASP A 598 -20.45 -9.16 -1.94
N VAL A 599 -21.61 -9.35 -1.36
CA VAL A 599 -21.94 -10.52 -0.52
C VAL A 599 -21.96 -11.82 -1.34
N GLU A 600 -22.50 -11.80 -2.54
CA GLU A 600 -22.65 -13.01 -3.34
C GLU A 600 -21.31 -13.47 -3.93
N ALA A 601 -20.48 -12.55 -4.38
CA ALA A 601 -19.11 -12.86 -4.78
C ALA A 601 -18.27 -13.33 -3.58
N THR A 602 -18.45 -12.73 -2.40
CA THR A 602 -17.78 -13.15 -1.16
C THR A 602 -18.13 -14.58 -0.78
N LYS A 603 -19.41 -14.99 -0.84
CA LYS A 603 -19.84 -16.37 -0.55
C LYS A 603 -19.15 -17.39 -1.45
N LYS A 604 -19.01 -17.11 -2.74
CA LYS A 604 -18.29 -17.99 -3.70
C LYS A 604 -16.82 -18.17 -3.32
N LEU A 605 -16.16 -17.10 -2.88
CA LEU A 605 -14.77 -17.17 -2.42
C LEU A 605 -14.64 -17.95 -1.11
N ILE A 606 -15.58 -17.77 -0.17
CA ILE A 606 -15.61 -18.55 1.09
C ILE A 606 -15.77 -20.04 0.80
N GLU A 607 -16.66 -20.42 -0.13
CA GLU A 607 -16.85 -21.81 -0.54
C GLU A 607 -15.58 -22.39 -1.15
N ARG A 608 -14.93 -21.64 -2.06
CA ARG A 608 -13.69 -22.04 -2.75
C ARG A 608 -12.50 -22.19 -1.81
N TYR A 609 -12.24 -21.18 -0.98
CA TYR A 609 -11.01 -21.12 -0.17
C TYR A 609 -11.17 -21.64 1.26
N ARG A 610 -12.42 -21.77 1.76
CA ARG A 610 -12.75 -22.23 3.12
C ARG A 610 -11.85 -21.59 4.19
N PRO A 611 -11.87 -20.24 4.35
CA PRO A 611 -10.96 -19.54 5.24
C PRO A 611 -11.12 -20.00 6.69
N GLU A 612 -10.01 -20.11 7.41
CA GLU A 612 -10.00 -20.43 8.84
C GLU A 612 -10.45 -19.25 9.70
N LEU A 613 -10.21 -18.03 9.18
CA LEU A 613 -10.57 -16.77 9.83
C LEU A 613 -11.15 -15.80 8.81
N ILE A 614 -12.26 -15.18 9.15
CA ILE A 614 -12.86 -14.05 8.42
C ILE A 614 -12.77 -12.83 9.32
N VAL A 615 -12.10 -11.76 8.83
CA VAL A 615 -11.92 -10.50 9.56
C VAL A 615 -12.67 -9.38 8.86
N PHE A 616 -13.79 -8.98 9.43
CA PHE A 616 -14.49 -7.76 9.03
C PHE A 616 -13.79 -6.52 9.62
N GLY A 617 -14.05 -5.37 9.04
CA GLY A 617 -13.56 -4.09 9.53
C GLY A 617 -12.71 -3.34 8.50
N LYS A 618 -12.91 -2.04 8.49
CA LYS A 618 -12.29 -1.09 7.55
C LYS A 618 -11.78 0.14 8.29
N SER A 619 -10.80 0.82 7.71
CA SER A 619 -10.45 2.19 8.08
C SER A 619 -11.30 3.23 7.32
N MET A 620 -11.82 2.88 6.14
CA MET A 620 -12.84 3.67 5.41
C MET A 620 -14.19 2.97 5.53
N VAL A 621 -14.98 3.33 6.54
CA VAL A 621 -16.24 2.67 6.89
C VAL A 621 -17.40 3.60 6.57
N LEU A 622 -18.07 3.38 5.43
CA LEU A 622 -19.30 4.10 5.07
C LEU A 622 -20.55 3.22 5.24
N HIS A 623 -20.41 1.90 5.21
CA HIS A 623 -21.52 0.94 5.28
C HIS A 623 -21.31 -0.06 6.41
N LYS A 624 -22.41 -0.69 6.84
CA LYS A 624 -22.38 -1.87 7.71
C LYS A 624 -21.72 -3.04 7.00
N GLU A 625 -20.97 -3.83 7.75
CA GLU A 625 -20.43 -5.09 7.24
C GLU A 625 -21.50 -6.20 7.30
N PRO A 626 -21.57 -7.11 6.32
CA PRO A 626 -22.67 -8.11 6.24
C PRO A 626 -22.43 -9.33 7.13
N VAL A 627 -22.12 -9.10 8.42
CA VAL A 627 -21.73 -10.17 9.37
C VAL A 627 -22.80 -11.26 9.47
N ALA A 628 -24.07 -10.88 9.68
CA ALA A 628 -25.17 -11.85 9.81
C ALA A 628 -25.38 -12.72 8.57
N GLN A 629 -25.21 -12.11 7.37
CA GLN A 629 -25.40 -12.84 6.11
C GLN A 629 -24.27 -13.87 5.89
N ILE A 630 -23.03 -13.48 6.21
CA ILE A 630 -21.86 -14.37 6.09
C ILE A 630 -21.89 -15.44 7.18
N ARG A 631 -22.24 -15.11 8.44
CA ARG A 631 -22.41 -16.09 9.52
C ARG A 631 -23.43 -17.16 9.13
N LYS A 632 -24.61 -16.75 8.66
CA LYS A 632 -25.65 -17.68 8.19
C LYS A 632 -25.10 -18.59 7.10
N PHE A 633 -24.40 -18.04 6.11
CA PHE A 633 -23.86 -18.81 5.00
C PHE A 633 -22.83 -19.86 5.45
N VAL A 634 -21.86 -19.49 6.28
CA VAL A 634 -20.83 -20.43 6.72
C VAL A 634 -21.41 -21.54 7.61
N ASP A 635 -22.47 -21.24 8.38
CA ASP A 635 -23.18 -22.25 9.19
C ASP A 635 -23.96 -23.23 8.29
N GLU A 636 -24.69 -22.72 7.29
CA GLU A 636 -25.43 -23.55 6.33
C GLU A 636 -24.50 -24.47 5.52
N GLN A 637 -23.28 -23.98 5.18
CA GLN A 637 -22.29 -24.74 4.44
C GLN A 637 -21.35 -25.59 5.33
N ASN A 638 -21.55 -25.59 6.65
CA ASN A 638 -20.70 -26.27 7.61
C ASN A 638 -19.19 -25.93 7.42
N ILE A 639 -18.88 -24.65 7.24
CA ILE A 639 -17.49 -24.16 7.11
C ILE A 639 -16.98 -23.78 8.50
N PRO A 640 -15.95 -24.48 9.05
CA PRO A 640 -15.44 -24.21 10.37
C PRO A 640 -14.52 -23.00 10.38
N THR A 641 -15.07 -21.82 10.19
CA THR A 641 -14.36 -20.54 10.24
C THR A 641 -14.67 -19.79 11.54
N THR A 642 -13.71 -19.01 12.02
CA THR A 642 -13.93 -18.02 13.09
C THR A 642 -14.26 -16.67 12.44
N ILE A 643 -15.32 -16.02 12.89
CA ILE A 643 -15.67 -14.67 12.43
C ILE A 643 -15.23 -13.65 13.49
N MET A 644 -14.37 -12.74 13.07
CA MET A 644 -13.86 -11.62 13.87
C MET A 644 -14.26 -10.30 13.24
N TYR A 645 -14.59 -9.31 14.06
CA TYR A 645 -14.80 -7.94 13.61
C TYR A 645 -13.80 -6.99 14.28
N ASP A 646 -12.89 -6.44 13.49
CA ASP A 646 -12.02 -5.34 13.91
C ASP A 646 -12.79 -4.01 13.81
N MET A 647 -13.34 -3.59 14.92
CA MET A 647 -14.14 -2.36 15.03
C MET A 647 -13.30 -1.14 15.44
N ALA A 648 -11.99 -1.15 15.19
CA ALA A 648 -11.10 -0.07 15.61
C ALA A 648 -11.62 1.34 15.28
N HIS A 649 -12.23 1.54 14.11
CA HIS A 649 -12.77 2.85 13.71
C HIS A 649 -14.19 3.13 14.20
N VAL A 650 -14.96 2.11 14.51
CA VAL A 650 -16.39 2.21 14.84
C VAL A 650 -16.73 1.60 16.20
N LEU A 651 -15.75 1.42 17.08
CA LEU A 651 -15.95 0.82 18.40
C LEU A 651 -17.02 1.58 19.21
N GLY A 652 -17.01 2.91 19.20
CA GLY A 652 -17.97 3.73 19.90
C GLY A 652 -19.38 3.75 19.27
N LEU A 653 -19.58 3.06 18.16
CA LEU A 653 -20.87 2.97 17.46
C LEU A 653 -21.54 1.59 17.60
N ILE A 654 -21.03 0.69 18.48
CA ILE A 654 -21.68 -0.58 18.76
C ILE A 654 -23.04 -0.30 19.41
N GLY A 655 -24.13 -0.61 18.72
CA GLY A 655 -25.47 -0.35 19.18
C GLY A 655 -26.47 -0.27 18.03
N ASP A 656 -27.68 0.16 18.36
CA ASP A 656 -28.83 0.15 17.44
C ASP A 656 -28.69 1.19 16.32
N HIS A 657 -27.88 2.24 16.53
CA HIS A 657 -27.67 3.30 15.53
C HIS A 657 -26.68 2.91 14.43
N PHE A 658 -25.87 1.88 14.66
CA PHE A 658 -24.98 1.34 13.63
C PHE A 658 -25.05 -0.19 13.59
N GLN A 659 -24.27 -0.95 14.40
CA GLN A 659 -24.16 -2.39 14.27
C GLN A 659 -23.88 -3.09 15.61
N ASN A 660 -24.48 -4.27 15.81
CA ASN A 660 -24.26 -5.14 16.96
C ASN A 660 -23.56 -6.44 16.53
N PRO A 661 -22.23 -6.47 16.46
CA PRO A 661 -21.50 -7.58 15.83
C PRO A 661 -21.73 -8.94 16.50
N PHE A 662 -21.84 -9.01 17.84
CA PHE A 662 -22.09 -10.28 18.52
C PHE A 662 -23.50 -10.82 18.26
N ALA A 663 -24.50 -9.94 18.21
CA ALA A 663 -25.86 -10.33 17.86
C ALA A 663 -25.97 -10.80 16.41
N GLU A 664 -25.08 -10.32 15.53
CA GLU A 664 -24.99 -10.71 14.13
C GLU A 664 -24.13 -11.97 13.90
N GLY A 665 -23.47 -12.50 14.93
CA GLY A 665 -22.75 -13.77 14.88
C GLY A 665 -21.23 -13.66 14.75
N ALA A 666 -20.64 -12.50 15.00
CA ALA A 666 -19.21 -12.41 15.26
C ALA A 666 -18.87 -13.14 16.56
N GLU A 667 -17.75 -13.86 16.56
CA GLU A 667 -17.27 -14.58 17.76
C GLU A 667 -16.29 -13.74 18.56
N ILE A 668 -15.51 -12.90 17.86
CA ILE A 668 -14.46 -12.05 18.43
C ILE A 668 -14.66 -10.63 17.89
N VAL A 669 -14.57 -9.65 18.77
CA VAL A 669 -14.57 -8.23 18.41
C VAL A 669 -13.32 -7.60 19.00
N THR A 670 -12.56 -6.87 18.21
CA THR A 670 -11.42 -6.06 18.67
C THR A 670 -11.68 -4.60 18.38
N GLY A 671 -10.99 -3.71 19.09
CA GLY A 671 -11.16 -2.29 18.83
C GLY A 671 -10.09 -1.40 19.44
N SER A 672 -10.08 -0.14 18.96
CA SER A 672 -9.30 0.96 19.53
C SER A 672 -10.21 1.88 20.33
N THR A 673 -9.81 2.21 21.55
CA THR A 673 -10.68 2.91 22.50
C THR A 673 -10.65 4.45 22.39
N HIS A 674 -9.79 5.01 21.53
CA HIS A 674 -9.53 6.45 21.42
C HIS A 674 -10.11 7.11 20.16
N LYS A 675 -10.86 6.37 19.36
CA LYS A 675 -11.50 6.87 18.13
C LYS A 675 -12.95 7.23 18.46
N THR A 676 -13.91 6.56 17.85
CA THR A 676 -15.31 6.80 18.16
C THR A 676 -15.70 6.54 19.63
N PHE A 677 -14.97 5.64 20.34
CA PHE A 677 -15.22 5.35 21.75
C PHE A 677 -14.77 6.47 22.72
N PHE A 678 -13.98 7.42 22.29
CA PHE A 678 -13.49 8.62 23.02
C PHE A 678 -12.75 8.37 24.34
N GLY A 679 -12.22 7.17 24.55
CA GLY A 679 -11.34 6.86 25.68
C GLY A 679 -9.87 7.19 25.43
N PRO A 680 -8.98 6.78 26.34
CA PRO A 680 -7.54 6.89 26.13
C PRO A 680 -7.08 5.88 25.05
N GLN A 681 -5.87 6.06 24.53
CA GLN A 681 -5.29 5.14 23.53
C GLN A 681 -5.03 3.76 24.13
N ARG A 682 -5.93 2.83 23.90
CA ARG A 682 -5.83 1.41 24.27
C ARG A 682 -6.50 0.54 23.21
N GLY A 683 -6.31 -0.78 23.37
CA GLY A 683 -7.07 -1.80 22.66
C GLY A 683 -8.03 -2.53 23.62
N VAL A 684 -8.93 -3.29 23.04
CA VAL A 684 -9.86 -4.16 23.75
C VAL A 684 -10.20 -5.35 22.87
N ILE A 685 -10.49 -6.50 23.53
CA ILE A 685 -10.95 -7.73 22.88
C ILE A 685 -12.20 -8.19 23.60
N GLY A 686 -13.32 -8.34 22.91
CA GLY A 686 -14.53 -9.00 23.39
C GLY A 686 -14.70 -10.36 22.71
N VAL A 687 -15.19 -11.36 23.43
CA VAL A 687 -15.56 -12.67 22.87
C VAL A 687 -16.90 -13.14 23.42
N ASN A 688 -17.59 -13.95 22.61
CA ASN A 688 -18.88 -14.50 23.01
C ASN A 688 -18.81 -16.04 23.12
N TYR A 689 -17.90 -16.53 23.98
CA TYR A 689 -17.76 -17.95 24.32
C TYR A 689 -18.23 -18.19 25.76
N LYS A 690 -18.98 -19.26 25.98
CA LYS A 690 -19.41 -19.68 27.31
C LYS A 690 -18.48 -20.75 27.85
N GLU A 691 -18.40 -20.89 29.19
CA GLU A 691 -17.50 -21.86 29.81
C GLU A 691 -17.74 -23.31 29.37
N GLU A 692 -18.99 -23.64 29.01
CA GLU A 692 -19.37 -24.95 28.51
C GLU A 692 -18.96 -25.20 27.04
N ASP A 693 -18.60 -24.16 26.31
CA ASP A 693 -18.21 -24.25 24.89
C ASP A 693 -16.78 -24.78 24.75
N LEU A 694 -16.55 -25.64 23.76
CA LEU A 694 -15.20 -26.10 23.44
C LEU A 694 -14.25 -24.90 23.12
N LYS A 695 -14.76 -23.88 22.46
CA LYS A 695 -14.01 -22.67 22.12
C LYS A 695 -13.71 -21.75 23.31
N TYR A 696 -14.23 -22.01 24.51
CA TYR A 696 -13.82 -21.27 25.72
C TYR A 696 -12.32 -21.42 26.03
N GLY A 697 -11.73 -22.54 25.60
CA GLY A 697 -10.27 -22.71 25.63
C GLY A 697 -9.50 -21.72 24.76
N LEU A 698 -10.10 -21.25 23.68
CA LEU A 698 -9.52 -20.16 22.85
C LEU A 698 -9.51 -18.83 23.62
N TRP A 699 -10.56 -18.51 24.37
CA TRP A 699 -10.57 -17.34 25.26
C TRP A 699 -9.40 -17.38 26.25
N LYS A 700 -9.20 -18.49 26.96
CA LYS A 700 -8.05 -18.67 27.87
C LYS A 700 -6.70 -18.50 27.15
N THR A 701 -6.63 -18.88 25.89
CA THR A 701 -5.45 -18.66 25.06
C THR A 701 -5.26 -17.18 24.73
N ILE A 702 -6.35 -16.45 24.42
CA ILE A 702 -6.32 -14.99 24.18
C ILE A 702 -5.82 -14.26 25.43
N GLU A 703 -6.35 -14.56 26.61
CA GLU A 703 -5.86 -14.01 27.89
C GLU A 703 -4.34 -14.24 28.06
N SER A 704 -3.88 -15.45 27.81
CA SER A 704 -2.45 -15.81 27.92
C SER A 704 -1.59 -15.14 26.86
N ARG A 705 -2.10 -14.93 25.63
CA ARG A 705 -1.40 -14.22 24.56
C ARG A 705 -1.43 -12.71 24.74
N THR A 706 -2.38 -12.19 25.53
CA THR A 706 -2.36 -10.80 25.97
C THR A 706 -1.35 -10.62 27.08
N PHE A 707 -1.51 -11.32 28.21
CA PHE A 707 -0.55 -11.28 29.32
C PHE A 707 -0.09 -12.70 29.70
N PRO A 708 1.22 -12.98 29.72
CA PRO A 708 2.36 -12.11 29.40
C PRO A 708 2.79 -12.13 27.92
N GLY A 709 1.94 -12.62 27.02
CA GLY A 709 2.31 -12.87 25.62
C GLY A 709 2.63 -11.61 24.79
N SER A 710 1.88 -10.54 25.02
CA SER A 710 2.03 -9.28 24.26
C SER A 710 2.36 -8.08 25.15
N VAL A 711 1.99 -8.12 26.41
CA VAL A 711 2.18 -7.02 27.36
C VAL A 711 2.63 -7.55 28.71
N SER A 712 3.50 -6.80 29.41
CA SER A 712 3.82 -7.04 30.82
C SER A 712 3.16 -6.00 31.71
N ASN A 713 3.65 -4.78 31.79
CA ASN A 713 2.95 -3.69 32.47
C ASN A 713 1.95 -3.02 31.52
N HIS A 714 0.67 -3.10 31.81
CA HIS A 714 -0.41 -2.70 30.91
C HIS A 714 -0.93 -1.26 31.09
N HIS A 715 -0.08 -0.35 31.54
CA HIS A 715 -0.31 1.10 31.68
C HIS A 715 -1.58 1.43 32.48
N LEU A 716 -1.50 1.30 33.80
CA LEU A 716 -2.64 1.36 34.72
C LEU A 716 -3.34 2.73 34.74
N GLY A 717 -2.63 3.83 34.51
CA GLY A 717 -3.24 5.15 34.43
C GLY A 717 -4.25 5.25 33.29
N THR A 718 -3.86 4.81 32.07
CA THR A 718 -4.81 4.79 30.95
C THR A 718 -5.92 3.76 31.11
N GLN A 719 -5.71 2.71 31.91
CA GLN A 719 -6.76 1.76 32.24
C GLN A 719 -7.81 2.39 33.17
N LEU A 720 -7.37 3.18 34.15
CA LEU A 720 -8.25 3.96 35.00
C LEU A 720 -9.03 5.01 34.19
N GLY A 721 -8.39 5.72 33.28
CA GLY A 721 -9.05 6.63 32.35
C GLY A 721 -10.06 5.91 31.44
N MET A 722 -9.76 4.68 31.04
CA MET A 722 -10.67 3.88 30.22
C MET A 722 -11.93 3.47 31.00
N LEU A 723 -11.84 3.18 32.30
CA LEU A 723 -13.01 2.91 33.12
C LEU A 723 -13.94 4.13 33.16
N MET A 724 -13.39 5.33 33.34
CA MET A 724 -14.18 6.56 33.28
C MET A 724 -14.84 6.74 31.91
N ALA A 725 -14.10 6.50 30.82
CA ALA A 725 -14.66 6.58 29.47
C ALA A 725 -15.74 5.51 29.21
N ALA A 726 -15.63 4.32 29.82
CA ALA A 726 -16.65 3.29 29.74
C ALA A 726 -17.94 3.69 30.49
N TYR A 727 -17.81 4.33 31.64
CA TYR A 727 -18.96 4.89 32.35
C TYR A 727 -19.65 5.97 31.50
N GLU A 728 -18.90 6.92 30.96
CA GLU A 728 -19.44 7.98 30.08
C GLU A 728 -20.10 7.37 28.84
N MET A 729 -19.45 6.39 28.20
CA MET A 729 -19.99 5.74 27.00
C MET A 729 -21.28 4.99 27.31
N ASN A 730 -21.32 4.19 28.37
CA ASN A 730 -22.53 3.45 28.73
C ASN A 730 -23.68 4.39 29.15
N GLN A 731 -23.38 5.53 29.77
CA GLN A 731 -24.37 6.51 30.17
C GLN A 731 -24.97 7.27 28.97
N PHE A 732 -24.14 7.69 28.02
CA PHE A 732 -24.54 8.61 26.93
C PHE A 732 -24.58 7.92 25.55
N LYS A 733 -24.42 6.63 25.50
CA LYS A 733 -24.26 5.82 24.27
C LYS A 733 -25.31 6.13 23.21
N ASP A 734 -26.57 6.07 23.57
CA ASP A 734 -27.70 6.20 22.63
C ASP A 734 -27.75 7.59 22.00
N GLU A 735 -27.68 8.63 22.84
CA GLU A 735 -27.71 10.03 22.37
C GLU A 735 -26.47 10.37 21.52
N TYR A 736 -25.29 9.92 21.96
CA TYR A 736 -24.03 10.16 21.27
C TYR A 736 -24.02 9.49 19.90
N GLN A 737 -24.32 8.21 19.83
CA GLN A 737 -24.29 7.44 18.57
C GLN A 737 -25.28 8.01 17.56
N LYS A 738 -26.50 8.31 18.01
CA LYS A 738 -27.51 8.95 17.17
C LYS A 738 -27.04 10.29 16.62
N ALA A 739 -26.50 11.15 17.49
CA ALA A 739 -26.01 12.46 17.09
C ALA A 739 -24.87 12.38 16.09
N VAL A 740 -23.92 11.45 16.30
CA VAL A 740 -22.78 11.24 15.40
C VAL A 740 -23.25 10.80 14.01
N VAL A 741 -24.12 9.80 13.91
CA VAL A 741 -24.61 9.29 12.61
C VAL A 741 -25.46 10.37 11.91
N ASP A 742 -26.35 11.04 12.62
CA ASP A 742 -27.19 12.10 12.07
C ASP A 742 -26.35 13.29 11.56
N ASN A 743 -25.31 13.69 12.28
CA ASN A 743 -24.40 14.75 11.91
C ASN A 743 -23.57 14.39 10.70
N ALA A 744 -23.05 13.16 10.62
CA ALA A 744 -22.28 12.67 9.47
C ALA A 744 -23.12 12.72 8.19
N LYS A 745 -24.36 12.24 8.24
CA LYS A 745 -25.30 12.31 7.14
C LYS A 745 -25.62 13.74 6.72
N SER A 746 -25.86 14.63 7.69
CA SER A 746 -26.13 16.04 7.42
C SER A 746 -24.92 16.73 6.79
N PHE A 747 -23.72 16.48 7.30
CA PHE A 747 -22.48 17.04 6.78
C PHE A 747 -22.21 16.58 5.34
N ALA A 748 -22.35 15.28 5.06
CA ALA A 748 -22.20 14.71 3.72
C ALA A 748 -23.17 15.38 2.71
N ARG A 749 -24.45 15.53 3.06
CA ARG A 749 -25.42 16.23 2.19
C ARG A 749 -25.04 17.69 1.97
N SER A 750 -24.61 18.40 3.02
CA SER A 750 -24.21 19.79 2.92
C SER A 750 -22.98 19.97 2.02
N LEU A 751 -21.95 19.14 2.15
CA LEU A 751 -20.77 19.14 1.28
C LEU A 751 -21.16 18.87 -0.18
N LYS A 752 -22.07 17.93 -0.42
CA LYS A 752 -22.59 17.63 -1.78
C LYS A 752 -23.37 18.81 -2.36
N ALA A 753 -24.19 19.48 -1.54
CA ALA A 753 -24.95 20.66 -1.96
C ALA A 753 -24.04 21.84 -2.33
N GLU A 754 -22.88 21.98 -1.68
CA GLU A 754 -21.86 22.99 -1.99
C GLU A 754 -21.01 22.64 -3.23
N GLY A 755 -21.23 21.47 -3.86
CA GLY A 755 -20.58 21.07 -5.10
C GLY A 755 -19.35 20.17 -4.93
N LEU A 756 -19.07 19.68 -3.71
CA LEU A 756 -17.99 18.72 -3.48
C LEU A 756 -18.41 17.30 -3.89
N ASP A 757 -17.44 16.49 -4.29
CA ASP A 757 -17.69 15.11 -4.69
C ASP A 757 -17.62 14.18 -3.47
N VAL A 758 -18.80 13.88 -2.89
CA VAL A 758 -18.95 13.05 -1.70
C VAL A 758 -19.14 11.60 -2.10
N ALA A 759 -18.29 10.74 -1.57
CA ALA A 759 -18.33 9.28 -1.77
C ALA A 759 -19.44 8.61 -0.95
N GLY A 760 -19.90 7.46 -1.43
CA GLY A 760 -20.94 6.66 -0.77
C GLY A 760 -22.27 6.67 -1.49
N ASP A 761 -23.26 5.97 -0.93
CA ASP A 761 -24.59 5.84 -1.51
C ASP A 761 -25.52 6.99 -1.08
N SER A 762 -25.95 7.81 -2.02
CA SER A 762 -26.86 8.92 -1.77
C SER A 762 -28.24 8.51 -1.20
N ALA A 763 -28.66 7.26 -1.45
CA ALA A 763 -29.93 6.73 -0.92
C ALA A 763 -29.93 6.58 0.61
N ILE A 764 -28.75 6.50 1.24
CA ILE A 764 -28.58 6.44 2.69
C ILE A 764 -27.92 7.70 3.26
N ASP A 765 -27.91 8.80 2.53
CA ASP A 765 -27.22 10.03 2.87
C ASP A 765 -25.68 9.83 2.97
N PHE A 766 -25.10 9.02 2.08
CA PHE A 766 -23.67 8.74 1.87
C PHE A 766 -22.99 7.88 2.93
N THR A 767 -23.47 7.81 4.16
CA THR A 767 -22.82 7.08 5.24
C THR A 767 -23.80 6.52 6.27
N GLU A 768 -23.44 5.42 6.90
CA GLU A 768 -24.11 4.85 8.09
C GLU A 768 -23.25 5.03 9.36
N THR A 769 -22.10 5.72 9.26
CA THR A 769 -21.14 5.87 10.35
C THR A 769 -20.84 7.34 10.66
N HIS A 770 -19.73 7.56 11.36
CA HIS A 770 -19.19 8.90 11.65
C HIS A 770 -18.36 9.49 10.50
N GLN A 771 -18.06 8.70 9.48
CA GLN A 771 -17.13 9.11 8.41
C GLN A 771 -17.84 9.73 7.23
N VAL A 772 -17.19 10.73 6.65
CA VAL A 772 -17.52 11.36 5.39
C VAL A 772 -16.26 11.42 4.54
N ILE A 773 -16.35 10.97 3.29
CA ILE A 773 -15.23 10.95 2.35
C ILE A 773 -15.56 11.86 1.17
N VAL A 774 -14.63 12.73 0.83
CA VAL A 774 -14.77 13.71 -0.28
C VAL A 774 -13.60 13.52 -1.23
N SER A 775 -13.89 13.26 -2.49
CA SER A 775 -12.87 13.26 -3.55
C SER A 775 -12.52 14.71 -3.92
N VAL A 776 -11.22 15.00 -3.97
CA VAL A 776 -10.69 16.35 -4.27
C VAL A 776 -9.82 16.38 -5.52
N GLY A 777 -9.64 15.24 -6.17
CA GLY A 777 -8.80 15.08 -7.37
C GLY A 777 -7.63 14.15 -7.10
N TYR A 778 -7.23 13.43 -8.13
CA TYR A 778 -6.15 12.43 -8.03
C TYR A 778 -4.84 13.06 -7.54
N GLY A 779 -4.35 12.59 -6.39
CA GLY A 779 -3.10 13.09 -5.79
C GLY A 779 -3.20 14.46 -5.11
N GLU A 780 -4.36 15.13 -5.14
CA GLU A 780 -4.56 16.50 -4.60
C GLU A 780 -4.83 16.52 -3.09
N GLY A 781 -5.09 15.35 -2.49
CA GLY A 781 -5.44 15.23 -1.08
C GLY A 781 -4.47 15.91 -0.12
N PRO A 782 -3.14 15.70 -0.23
CA PRO A 782 -2.17 16.33 0.65
C PRO A 782 -2.18 17.85 0.60
N GLU A 783 -2.21 18.46 -0.61
CA GLU A 783 -2.21 19.91 -0.78
C GLU A 783 -3.49 20.54 -0.20
N ILE A 784 -4.63 19.92 -0.50
CA ILE A 784 -5.92 20.42 0.02
C ILE A 784 -5.99 20.27 1.55
N ALA A 785 -5.49 19.18 2.11
CA ALA A 785 -5.44 18.99 3.55
C ALA A 785 -4.55 20.03 4.24
N GLU A 786 -3.38 20.33 3.68
CA GLU A 786 -2.49 21.39 4.18
C GLU A 786 -3.13 22.77 4.09
N ARG A 787 -3.86 23.06 2.99
CA ARG A 787 -4.62 24.31 2.84
C ARG A 787 -5.69 24.45 3.90
N LEU A 788 -6.42 23.38 4.19
CA LEU A 788 -7.42 23.35 5.26
C LEU A 788 -6.79 23.52 6.64
N GLU A 789 -5.65 22.87 6.91
CA GLU A 789 -4.92 23.01 8.18
C GLU A 789 -4.46 24.46 8.42
N ARG A 790 -3.92 25.13 7.41
CA ARG A 790 -3.59 26.58 7.48
C ARG A 790 -4.81 27.46 7.81
N ASN A 791 -6.00 26.94 7.53
CA ASN A 791 -7.29 27.54 7.84
C ASN A 791 -7.97 26.93 9.09
N ASN A 792 -7.22 26.27 9.96
CA ASN A 792 -7.70 25.67 11.21
C ASN A 792 -8.77 24.57 11.04
N VAL A 793 -8.82 23.90 9.88
CA VAL A 793 -9.61 22.69 9.66
C VAL A 793 -8.68 21.52 9.46
N VAL A 794 -8.64 20.58 10.40
CA VAL A 794 -7.73 19.45 10.38
C VAL A 794 -8.44 18.21 9.86
N VAL A 795 -7.93 17.65 8.77
CA VAL A 795 -8.50 16.50 8.08
C VAL A 795 -7.41 15.44 7.82
N ASN A 796 -7.85 14.24 7.45
CA ASN A 796 -6.95 13.20 6.97
C ASN A 796 -7.14 13.01 5.46
N TYR A 797 -6.07 13.07 4.67
CA TYR A 797 -6.12 12.67 3.26
C TYR A 797 -5.95 11.16 3.13
N GLN A 798 -6.56 10.58 2.11
CA GLN A 798 -6.60 9.14 1.88
C GLN A 798 -6.76 8.86 0.38
N ALA A 799 -6.20 7.75 -0.10
CA ALA A 799 -6.53 7.25 -1.43
C ALA A 799 -7.97 6.74 -1.48
N THR A 800 -8.65 6.99 -2.59
CA THR A 800 -9.93 6.34 -2.87
C THR A 800 -9.71 4.86 -3.24
N PRO A 801 -10.75 4.02 -3.22
CA PRO A 801 -10.63 2.63 -3.66
C PRO A 801 -10.18 2.42 -5.11
N ASP A 802 -10.21 3.46 -5.91
CA ASP A 802 -9.85 3.47 -7.33
C ASP A 802 -8.45 4.06 -7.61
N GLU A 803 -7.72 4.41 -6.55
CA GLU A 803 -6.38 4.98 -6.61
C GLU A 803 -5.30 3.97 -6.18
N GLU A 804 -4.05 4.27 -6.54
CA GLU A 804 -2.90 3.37 -6.38
C GLU A 804 -2.39 3.25 -4.93
N GLY A 805 -3.21 3.62 -3.97
CA GLY A 805 -2.91 3.60 -2.55
C GLY A 805 -2.42 4.95 -2.02
N PHE A 806 -1.83 4.95 -0.84
CA PHE A 806 -1.55 6.16 -0.06
C PHE A 806 -0.76 7.24 -0.79
N ALA A 807 0.14 6.86 -1.67
CA ALA A 807 0.96 7.79 -2.44
C ALA A 807 0.19 8.60 -3.51
N ALA A 808 -1.04 8.20 -3.82
CA ALA A 808 -1.89 8.85 -4.82
C ALA A 808 -3.20 9.39 -4.20
N SER A 809 -3.13 9.80 -2.93
CA SER A 809 -4.31 10.19 -2.15
C SER A 809 -5.08 11.35 -2.78
N GLY A 810 -6.26 11.08 -3.32
CA GLY A 810 -7.15 12.05 -3.97
C GLY A 810 -8.43 12.34 -3.18
N ALA A 811 -8.51 11.92 -1.92
CA ALA A 811 -9.67 12.19 -1.08
C ALA A 811 -9.30 12.74 0.30
N LEU A 812 -10.26 13.40 0.91
CA LEU A 812 -10.29 13.76 2.32
C LEU A 812 -11.18 12.76 3.04
N ARG A 813 -10.63 12.07 4.04
CA ARG A 813 -11.38 11.22 4.96
C ARG A 813 -11.63 11.98 6.25
N MET A 814 -12.88 12.23 6.56
CA MET A 814 -13.30 13.07 7.67
C MET A 814 -14.21 12.31 8.64
N GLY A 815 -14.25 12.73 9.89
CA GLY A 815 -15.09 12.18 10.93
C GLY A 815 -15.70 13.28 11.79
N VAL A 816 -16.95 13.11 12.18
CA VAL A 816 -17.71 14.12 12.92
C VAL A 816 -17.73 13.90 14.43
N SER A 817 -17.14 12.81 14.94
CA SER A 817 -17.28 12.36 16.32
C SER A 817 -16.82 13.41 17.34
N GLU A 818 -15.64 13.99 17.17
CA GLU A 818 -15.08 14.95 18.11
C GLU A 818 -15.89 16.25 18.13
N MET A 819 -16.22 16.82 16.97
CA MET A 819 -16.98 18.06 16.90
C MET A 819 -18.42 17.87 17.38
N THR A 820 -19.01 16.69 17.21
CA THR A 820 -20.30 16.35 17.84
C THR A 820 -20.22 16.42 19.36
N ARG A 821 -19.10 15.94 19.96
CA ARG A 821 -18.88 16.05 21.41
C ARG A 821 -18.67 17.50 21.87
N PHE A 822 -18.14 18.36 21.00
CA PHE A 822 -18.07 19.79 21.27
C PHE A 822 -19.35 20.56 20.88
N GLY A 823 -20.43 19.85 20.63
CA GLY A 823 -21.75 20.41 20.46
C GLY A 823 -22.12 20.89 19.07
N PHE A 824 -21.31 20.50 18.06
CA PHE A 824 -21.70 20.71 16.67
C PHE A 824 -22.94 19.86 16.36
N GLY A 825 -23.96 20.50 15.83
CA GLY A 825 -25.16 19.90 15.28
C GLY A 825 -25.23 20.07 13.76
N LYS A 826 -26.41 19.85 13.21
CA LYS A 826 -26.64 19.90 11.75
C LYS A 826 -26.38 21.31 11.17
N GLU A 827 -26.68 22.40 11.93
CA GLU A 827 -26.46 23.76 11.50
C GLU A 827 -24.97 24.11 11.43
N GLU A 828 -24.18 23.73 12.44
CA GLU A 828 -22.76 23.99 12.50
C GLU A 828 -22.03 23.20 11.40
N PHE A 829 -22.40 21.94 11.17
CA PHE A 829 -21.85 21.16 10.09
C PHE A 829 -22.23 21.67 8.70
N ALA A 830 -23.43 22.23 8.52
CA ALA A 830 -23.79 22.88 7.26
C ALA A 830 -22.97 24.16 7.02
N LYS A 831 -22.76 24.97 8.05
CA LYS A 831 -21.88 26.14 7.99
C LYS A 831 -20.42 25.75 7.69
N LEU A 832 -19.93 24.75 8.37
CA LEU A 832 -18.58 24.20 8.13
C LEU A 832 -18.43 23.70 6.68
N ALA A 833 -19.42 23.01 6.14
CA ALA A 833 -19.41 22.54 4.75
C ALA A 833 -19.28 23.68 3.75
N SER A 834 -20.01 24.79 3.96
CA SER A 834 -19.90 25.97 3.11
C SER A 834 -18.53 26.65 3.20
N LEU A 835 -17.98 26.80 4.41
CA LEU A 835 -16.62 27.33 4.60
C LEU A 835 -15.55 26.42 3.94
N MET A 836 -15.65 25.11 4.12
CA MET A 836 -14.72 24.18 3.48
C MET A 836 -14.81 24.24 1.95
N ALA A 837 -16.00 24.34 1.38
CA ALA A 837 -16.17 24.51 -0.07
C ALA A 837 -15.57 25.83 -0.56
N ASP A 838 -15.68 26.92 0.19
CA ASP A 838 -15.02 28.20 -0.10
C ASP A 838 -13.50 28.04 -0.13
N CYS A 839 -12.92 27.30 0.82
CA CYS A 839 -11.48 27.05 0.86
C CYS A 839 -11.03 26.10 -0.27
N ILE A 840 -11.73 24.97 -0.46
CA ILE A 840 -11.33 23.90 -1.42
C ILE A 840 -11.55 24.36 -2.86
N LEU A 841 -12.76 24.83 -3.18
CA LEU A 841 -13.17 25.11 -4.56
C LEU A 841 -12.82 26.53 -5.02
N ARG A 842 -12.78 27.49 -4.09
CA ARG A 842 -12.65 28.92 -4.40
C ARG A 842 -11.36 29.55 -3.86
N GLY A 843 -10.55 28.79 -3.13
CA GLY A 843 -9.25 29.24 -2.58
C GLY A 843 -9.35 30.36 -1.54
N LYS A 844 -10.49 30.52 -0.88
CA LYS A 844 -10.69 31.58 0.12
C LYS A 844 -10.00 31.25 1.43
N ASP A 845 -9.49 32.27 2.09
CA ASP A 845 -9.10 32.23 3.51
C ASP A 845 -10.34 32.20 4.39
N ILE A 846 -10.48 31.20 5.24
CA ILE A 846 -11.63 30.97 6.12
C ILE A 846 -11.22 30.90 7.59
N ARG A 847 -9.96 31.18 7.91
CA ARG A 847 -9.36 30.95 9.23
C ARG A 847 -10.12 31.67 10.35
N GLU A 848 -10.44 32.94 10.16
CA GLU A 848 -11.16 33.72 11.18
C GLU A 848 -12.59 33.18 11.40
N ASP A 849 -13.29 32.80 10.34
CA ASP A 849 -14.62 32.20 10.43
C ASP A 849 -14.61 30.86 11.17
N ILE A 850 -13.58 30.06 10.96
CA ILE A 850 -13.38 28.77 11.68
C ILE A 850 -13.12 29.03 13.15
N ILE A 851 -12.21 29.95 13.51
CA ILE A 851 -11.94 30.32 14.91
C ILE A 851 -13.25 30.82 15.58
N LYS A 852 -14.00 31.64 14.93
CA LYS A 852 -15.29 32.12 15.44
C LYS A 852 -16.26 30.97 15.66
N LEU A 853 -16.45 30.11 14.67
CA LEU A 853 -17.33 28.94 14.78
C LEU A 853 -16.90 28.03 15.93
N ARG A 854 -15.58 27.78 16.07
CA ARG A 854 -15.04 26.92 17.13
C ARG A 854 -15.18 27.52 18.51
N SER A 855 -15.01 28.86 18.68
CA SER A 855 -15.06 29.53 19.97
C SER A 855 -16.45 29.49 20.61
N GLU A 856 -17.50 29.30 19.82
CA GLU A 856 -18.88 29.13 20.30
C GLU A 856 -19.16 27.73 20.86
N HIS A 857 -18.21 26.76 20.67
CA HIS A 857 -18.39 25.34 20.96
C HIS A 857 -17.17 24.75 21.68
N LEU A 858 -16.84 25.22 22.85
CA LEU A 858 -15.70 24.78 23.66
C LEU A 858 -16.10 23.77 24.75
N GLN A 859 -17.38 23.68 25.09
CA GLN A 859 -17.83 22.76 26.12
C GLN A 859 -18.09 21.36 25.56
N MET A 860 -17.48 20.36 26.19
CA MET A 860 -17.66 18.99 25.82
C MET A 860 -18.99 18.42 26.34
N ARG A 861 -19.67 17.66 25.49
CA ARG A 861 -20.88 16.89 25.77
C ARG A 861 -20.57 15.40 25.91
N TYR A 862 -21.55 14.64 26.35
CA TYR A 862 -21.43 13.17 26.52
C TYR A 862 -20.31 12.79 27.48
N CYS A 863 -20.13 13.57 28.53
CA CYS A 863 -19.25 13.34 29.66
C CYS A 863 -19.91 13.83 30.94
N PHE A 864 -19.44 13.36 32.08
CA PHE A 864 -19.93 13.84 33.37
C PHE A 864 -19.44 15.25 33.63
N SER A 865 -20.35 16.11 34.05
CA SER A 865 -20.14 17.55 34.36
C SER A 865 -20.93 18.00 35.58
N ASP A 866 -21.14 17.06 36.54
CA ASP A 866 -21.80 17.36 37.80
C ASP A 866 -20.85 18.10 38.75
N ALA A 867 -21.38 19.03 39.53
CA ALA A 867 -20.58 19.85 40.44
C ALA A 867 -19.72 19.06 41.43
N GLU A 868 -20.25 17.93 41.92
CA GLU A 868 -19.51 17.02 42.82
C GLU A 868 -18.32 16.34 42.13
N ILE A 869 -18.50 15.96 40.85
CA ILE A 869 -17.41 15.36 40.04
C ILE A 869 -16.34 16.41 39.74
N ASP A 870 -16.76 17.61 39.38
CA ASP A 870 -15.83 18.73 39.09
C ASP A 870 -15.02 19.10 40.32
N GLU A 871 -15.64 19.17 41.53
CA GLU A 871 -14.93 19.44 42.79
C GLU A 871 -13.87 18.34 43.09
N ALA A 872 -14.26 17.08 42.92
CA ALA A 872 -13.34 15.95 43.11
C ALA A 872 -12.18 15.95 42.10
N LEU A 873 -12.43 16.34 40.85
CA LEU A 873 -11.40 16.45 39.81
C LEU A 873 -10.46 17.61 40.08
N GLU A 874 -10.93 18.72 40.64
CA GLU A 874 -10.06 19.85 41.05
C GLU A 874 -9.20 19.47 42.23
N GLU A 875 -9.75 18.75 43.20
CA GLU A 875 -8.95 18.19 44.31
C GLU A 875 -7.86 17.24 43.80
N LEU A 876 -8.18 16.34 42.85
CA LEU A 876 -7.23 15.46 42.22
C LEU A 876 -6.15 16.23 41.48
N ALA A 877 -6.51 17.21 40.66
CA ALA A 877 -5.58 18.05 39.91
C ALA A 877 -4.61 18.78 40.85
N GLY A 878 -5.13 19.35 41.95
CA GLY A 878 -4.31 20.01 42.97
C GLY A 878 -3.34 19.09 43.69
N LYS A 879 -3.59 17.76 43.72
CA LYS A 879 -2.67 16.76 44.28
C LYS A 879 -1.68 16.21 43.25
N LEU A 880 -1.94 16.37 41.97
CA LEU A 880 -1.03 15.94 40.90
C LEU A 880 0.07 16.98 40.62
N LEU A 881 -0.15 18.25 40.93
CA LEU A 881 0.79 19.37 40.82
C LEU A 881 1.44 19.66 42.16
#